data_7ca2b5107cd39153a906fa4ecd992cb3
#
_entry.id   7ca2b5107cd39153a906fa4ecd992cb3
#
_cell.length_a   1.000
_cell.length_b   1.000
_cell.length_c   1.000
_cell.angle_alpha   90.00
_cell.angle_beta   90.00
_cell.angle_gamma   90.00
#
_symmetry.space_group_name_H-M   'P 1'
#
loop_
_entity.id
_entity.type
_entity.pdbx_description
1 polymer ?
#
loop_
_entity_poly.entity_id
_entity_poly.type
_entity_poly.pdbx_seq_one_letter_code
_entity_poly.pdbx_strand_id
1 'polypeptide(L)'
;MFLFALVYTAGTVSGMYGRGFGFLAFAILIVILIAECVATKGSFSGVRRIVVLLMLTSSAVFATAQFRYTSVEENRDSYMQYMTDEKSVIVWGKIYKTEYKYFSYRYYMTDCVVQPGYGKALGRKISCGDVVVYCNSKSAHLGDYMKANGKIGLFKSATNEGEFDRARFYRSQGIDFSVNADSIRTSTGKHAWYYHRLEKLRDTLSASLLEVTDETTAGVLSSMLLGDKSYLDDEIKDLYQVSGISHILAISGLHISIVGMAFYKLLRKRRVSYTAAFVCSAALILSYAVMTGNAVSTRRAVGMFILTMLAAALGRCTDMLNSLGIMVIYLLWDNPMVLGYAGFVFSVGAILAIGIVTPVMSAPKGGKFWASVSIQLPMLPVVAMNYYELPLFAVFVNLIVIPALPVIFISGLLASAAGCFGVMPGKLLVFPAFAVLKLYEVLCGLVMKLPGASVITGAPDGYRIFLFYAVMSGFLVAFSLKKRAIECGLKEKSQILYSVQRVVCTAVLLAILLVKPKTAAQLDILDVGQGDGIFYRFESGTCIFIDGGSSDRKQLGENVIMPFLKYNDIQSISYWFVSHADSDHISGLSEVIDSGYTIENIVVAEAAAKEEAMEELLFKAKEAGIDICLMSKGDSIEINDASGSRGTANEEADGIMCLYPGPSDTALDRNDMCLVLKLTDGRFSGIFGGDISSEVEKKLVNEYGDELSVDFYKANHHGSKYSSSADWIEALSPRWAAVSCAAENRYGHPADEAMDRLMDAKCRILYTMQSGQIKYKESTIYENNRQ
;
A
#
# COMPACT_ATOMS: atom_id res chain seq x y z
N MET A 1 -14.52 -4.01 28.15
CA MET A 1 -14.71 -4.19 26.67
C MET A 1 -13.41 -3.97 25.90
N PHE A 2 -12.66 -2.90 26.19
CA PHE A 2 -11.39 -2.64 25.50
C PHE A 2 -10.38 -3.80 25.65
N LEU A 3 -10.20 -4.32 26.85
CA LEU A 3 -9.34 -5.48 27.09
C LEU A 3 -9.77 -6.72 26.27
N PHE A 4 -11.06 -7.03 26.25
CA PHE A 4 -11.58 -8.15 25.44
C PHE A 4 -11.36 -7.94 23.95
N ALA A 5 -11.41 -6.69 23.47
CA ALA A 5 -11.04 -6.38 22.08
C ALA A 5 -9.57 -6.67 21.79
N LEU A 6 -8.65 -6.33 22.70
CA LEU A 6 -7.24 -6.70 22.56
C LEU A 6 -7.02 -8.21 22.51
N VAL A 7 -7.71 -8.95 23.39
CA VAL A 7 -7.67 -10.43 23.41
C VAL A 7 -8.25 -11.01 22.13
N TYR A 8 -9.38 -10.48 21.65
CA TYR A 8 -10.01 -10.93 20.41
C TYR A 8 -9.09 -10.69 19.21
N THR A 9 -8.46 -9.50 19.15
CA THR A 9 -7.46 -9.16 18.12
C THR A 9 -6.28 -10.14 18.16
N ALA A 10 -5.75 -10.45 19.35
CA ALA A 10 -4.66 -11.41 19.52
C ALA A 10 -5.05 -12.81 19.03
N GLY A 11 -6.29 -13.27 19.29
CA GLY A 11 -6.82 -14.52 18.80
C GLY A 11 -6.94 -14.55 17.27
N THR A 12 -7.40 -13.46 16.67
CA THR A 12 -7.47 -13.33 15.20
C THR A 12 -6.06 -13.33 14.57
N VAL A 13 -5.11 -12.59 15.14
CA VAL A 13 -3.69 -12.59 14.70
C VAL A 13 -3.09 -14.00 14.80
N SER A 14 -3.39 -14.74 15.88
CA SER A 14 -2.95 -16.14 16.03
C SER A 14 -3.51 -17.05 14.94
N GLY A 15 -4.74 -16.81 14.50
CA GLY A 15 -5.34 -17.51 13.37
C GLY A 15 -4.62 -17.18 12.05
N MET A 16 -4.34 -15.91 11.80
CA MET A 16 -3.74 -15.43 10.53
C MET A 16 -2.27 -15.83 10.35
N TYR A 17 -1.46 -15.72 11.39
CA TYR A 17 0.01 -15.84 11.32
C TYR A 17 0.56 -17.09 12.05
N GLY A 18 -0.33 -18.02 12.44
CA GLY A 18 0.03 -19.23 13.14
C GLY A 18 0.03 -19.09 14.67
N ARG A 19 -0.04 -20.23 15.35
CA ARG A 19 -0.34 -20.32 16.80
C ARG A 19 0.69 -19.61 17.70
N GLY A 20 1.97 -19.52 17.28
CA GLY A 20 3.03 -18.99 18.13
C GLY A 20 2.90 -17.48 18.44
N PHE A 21 2.61 -16.65 17.44
CA PHE A 21 2.54 -15.20 17.59
C PHE A 21 1.38 -14.72 18.46
N GLY A 22 0.20 -15.29 18.25
CA GLY A 22 -0.98 -14.91 19.03
C GLY A 22 -0.93 -15.41 20.47
N PHE A 23 -0.31 -16.57 20.73
CA PHE A 23 -0.08 -17.06 22.09
C PHE A 23 0.85 -16.15 22.87
N LEU A 24 1.91 -15.63 22.25
CA LEU A 24 2.83 -14.68 22.90
C LEU A 24 2.09 -13.38 23.27
N ALA A 25 1.31 -12.81 22.35
CA ALA A 25 0.50 -11.62 22.60
C ALA A 25 -0.54 -11.85 23.70
N PHE A 26 -1.18 -13.03 23.72
CA PHE A 26 -2.12 -13.43 24.75
C PHE A 26 -1.44 -13.62 26.12
N ALA A 27 -0.26 -14.24 26.16
CA ALA A 27 0.52 -14.41 27.38
C ALA A 27 0.95 -13.05 27.97
N ILE A 28 1.39 -12.11 27.15
CA ILE A 28 1.74 -10.74 27.58
C ILE A 28 0.51 -10.03 28.18
N LEU A 29 -0.66 -10.14 27.54
CA LEU A 29 -1.90 -9.57 28.06
C LEU A 29 -2.32 -10.18 29.41
N ILE A 30 -2.12 -11.47 29.59
CA ILE A 30 -2.36 -12.15 30.88
C ILE A 30 -1.39 -11.65 31.96
N VAL A 31 -0.10 -11.47 31.62
CA VAL A 31 0.91 -10.94 32.56
C VAL A 31 0.55 -9.52 32.98
N ILE A 32 0.12 -8.67 32.04
CA ILE A 32 -0.34 -7.30 32.35
C ILE A 32 -1.54 -7.33 33.28
N LEU A 33 -2.54 -8.20 33.04
CA LEU A 33 -3.72 -8.38 33.90
C LEU A 33 -3.33 -8.82 35.31
N ILE A 34 -2.41 -9.76 35.45
CA ILE A 34 -1.89 -10.24 36.74
C ILE A 34 -1.18 -9.08 37.46
N ALA A 35 -0.33 -8.32 36.76
CA ALA A 35 0.41 -7.20 37.32
C ALA A 35 -0.55 -6.07 37.82
N GLU A 36 -1.59 -5.72 37.06
CA GLU A 36 -2.62 -4.77 37.50
C GLU A 36 -3.37 -5.27 38.72
N CYS A 37 -3.72 -6.55 38.76
CA CYS A 37 -4.41 -7.15 39.91
C CYS A 37 -3.55 -7.22 41.18
N VAL A 38 -2.23 -7.44 41.03
CA VAL A 38 -1.27 -7.44 42.14
C VAL A 38 -1.02 -6.02 42.64
N ALA A 39 -1.03 -5.03 41.75
CA ALA A 39 -0.84 -3.62 42.11
C ALA A 39 -2.05 -3.01 42.85
N THR A 40 -3.26 -3.56 42.68
CA THR A 40 -4.45 -3.16 43.44
C THR A 40 -4.46 -3.90 44.79
N LYS A 41 -4.11 -3.20 45.88
CA LYS A 41 -4.10 -3.72 47.25
C LYS A 41 -5.52 -4.08 47.74
N GLY A 42 -6.09 -5.16 47.23
CA GLY A 42 -7.41 -5.67 47.61
C GLY A 42 -7.31 -7.00 48.40
N SER A 43 -8.38 -7.35 49.14
CA SER A 43 -8.45 -8.63 49.86
C SER A 43 -8.10 -9.83 48.99
N PHE A 44 -7.11 -10.60 49.37
CA PHE A 44 -6.41 -11.66 48.61
C PHE A 44 -7.37 -12.70 47.99
N SER A 45 -8.51 -13.01 48.60
CA SER A 45 -9.48 -13.97 48.08
C SER A 45 -10.39 -13.44 46.98
N GLY A 46 -10.82 -12.16 47.06
CA GLY A 46 -11.65 -11.52 46.04
C GLY A 46 -10.87 -11.25 44.75
N VAL A 47 -9.63 -10.74 44.88
CA VAL A 47 -8.73 -10.47 43.74
C VAL A 47 -8.45 -11.76 42.97
N ARG A 48 -8.14 -12.86 43.66
CA ARG A 48 -7.87 -14.17 43.02
C ARG A 48 -9.06 -14.68 42.19
N ARG A 49 -10.30 -14.53 42.69
CA ARG A 49 -11.52 -14.92 41.95
C ARG A 49 -11.70 -14.05 40.68
N ILE A 50 -11.50 -12.74 40.78
CA ILE A 50 -11.61 -11.81 39.65
C ILE A 50 -10.54 -12.12 38.60
N VAL A 51 -9.29 -12.40 39.00
CA VAL A 51 -8.21 -12.78 38.07
C VAL A 51 -8.55 -14.07 37.34
N VAL A 52 -8.98 -15.10 38.05
CA VAL A 52 -9.36 -16.38 37.44
C VAL A 52 -10.54 -16.19 36.47
N LEU A 53 -11.55 -15.39 36.83
CA LEU A 53 -12.68 -15.10 35.94
C LEU A 53 -12.23 -14.33 34.68
N LEU A 54 -11.36 -13.33 34.81
CA LEU A 54 -10.81 -12.59 33.69
C LEU A 54 -9.95 -13.48 32.79
N MET A 55 -9.16 -14.39 33.35
CA MET A 55 -8.38 -15.35 32.57
C MET A 55 -9.28 -16.30 31.80
N LEU A 56 -10.30 -16.88 32.42
CA LEU A 56 -11.23 -17.79 31.76
C LEU A 56 -12.01 -17.08 30.63
N THR A 57 -12.54 -15.88 30.90
CA THR A 57 -13.25 -15.10 29.88
C THR A 57 -12.32 -14.66 28.75
N SER A 58 -11.09 -14.27 29.05
CA SER A 58 -10.09 -13.91 28.03
C SER A 58 -9.73 -15.12 27.17
N SER A 59 -9.54 -16.30 27.76
CA SER A 59 -9.26 -17.54 27.01
C SER A 59 -10.44 -17.94 26.11
N ALA A 60 -11.67 -17.78 26.57
CA ALA A 60 -12.86 -18.04 25.76
C ALA A 60 -12.98 -17.04 24.58
N VAL A 61 -12.71 -15.75 24.82
CA VAL A 61 -12.71 -14.72 23.78
C VAL A 61 -11.62 -14.99 22.74
N PHE A 62 -10.44 -15.39 23.18
CA PHE A 62 -9.33 -15.76 22.28
C PHE A 62 -9.69 -16.97 21.41
N ALA A 63 -10.18 -18.05 22.01
CA ALA A 63 -10.59 -19.24 21.29
C ALA A 63 -11.73 -18.96 20.28
N THR A 64 -12.69 -18.10 20.67
CA THR A 64 -13.79 -17.69 19.79
C THR A 64 -13.27 -16.93 18.56
N ALA A 65 -12.26 -16.07 18.72
CA ALA A 65 -11.65 -15.34 17.63
C ALA A 65 -10.92 -16.28 16.66
N GLN A 66 -10.15 -17.24 17.16
CA GLN A 66 -9.49 -18.25 16.34
C GLN A 66 -10.53 -19.10 15.58
N PHE A 67 -11.55 -19.59 16.28
CA PHE A 67 -12.62 -20.37 15.64
C PHE A 67 -13.30 -19.58 14.53
N ARG A 68 -13.61 -18.31 14.77
CA ARG A 68 -14.22 -17.45 13.75
C ARG A 68 -13.33 -17.28 12.52
N TYR A 69 -12.01 -17.04 12.74
CA TYR A 69 -11.04 -16.98 11.65
C TYR A 69 -11.04 -18.26 10.82
N THR A 70 -10.85 -19.41 11.47
CA THR A 70 -10.81 -20.73 10.80
C THR A 70 -12.11 -21.00 10.04
N SER A 71 -13.27 -20.72 10.63
CA SER A 71 -14.57 -20.88 9.97
C SER A 71 -14.74 -20.01 8.72
N VAL A 72 -14.18 -18.80 8.71
CA VAL A 72 -14.20 -17.93 7.53
C VAL A 72 -13.30 -18.48 6.42
N GLU A 73 -12.10 -18.97 6.77
CA GLU A 73 -11.18 -19.59 5.82
C GLU A 73 -11.75 -20.88 5.22
N GLU A 74 -12.26 -21.79 6.05
CA GLU A 74 -12.88 -23.02 5.58
C GLU A 74 -14.06 -22.76 4.64
N ASN A 75 -14.90 -21.77 4.97
CA ASN A 75 -16.00 -21.38 4.10
C ASN A 75 -15.49 -20.84 2.76
N ARG A 76 -14.44 -20.00 2.79
CA ARG A 76 -13.78 -19.49 1.60
C ARG A 76 -13.23 -20.61 0.71
N ASP A 77 -12.45 -21.51 1.30
CA ASP A 77 -11.81 -22.61 0.56
C ASP A 77 -12.86 -23.54 -0.07
N SER A 78 -14.02 -23.68 0.57
CA SER A 78 -15.13 -24.50 0.06
C SER A 78 -15.66 -24.06 -1.31
N TYR A 79 -15.60 -22.77 -1.64
CA TYR A 79 -16.03 -22.26 -2.95
C TYR A 79 -14.87 -21.87 -3.86
N MET A 80 -13.73 -21.41 -3.32
CA MET A 80 -12.58 -20.97 -4.13
C MET A 80 -11.99 -22.12 -4.95
N GLN A 81 -12.04 -23.34 -4.49
CA GLN A 81 -11.63 -24.53 -5.26
C GLN A 81 -12.35 -24.69 -6.63
N TYR A 82 -13.50 -24.05 -6.82
CA TYR A 82 -14.24 -24.06 -8.08
C TYR A 82 -13.99 -22.81 -8.95
N MET A 83 -13.31 -21.81 -8.40
CA MET A 83 -13.04 -20.53 -9.05
C MET A 83 -11.68 -20.60 -9.75
N THR A 84 -11.71 -20.60 -11.08
CA THR A 84 -10.53 -20.57 -11.91
C THR A 84 -10.59 -19.30 -12.75
N ASP A 85 -9.46 -18.66 -12.95
CA ASP A 85 -9.35 -17.44 -13.75
C ASP A 85 -9.90 -17.66 -15.17
N GLU A 86 -10.45 -16.63 -15.77
CA GLU A 86 -11.10 -16.63 -17.10
C GLU A 86 -12.28 -17.62 -17.28
N LYS A 87 -12.63 -18.42 -16.27
CA LYS A 87 -13.76 -19.34 -16.33
C LYS A 87 -15.08 -18.59 -16.37
N SER A 88 -15.98 -19.02 -17.25
CA SER A 88 -17.34 -18.43 -17.33
C SER A 88 -18.15 -18.73 -16.09
N VAL A 89 -18.87 -17.73 -15.60
CA VAL A 89 -19.63 -17.82 -14.35
C VAL A 89 -20.92 -16.99 -14.44
N ILE A 90 -21.90 -17.41 -13.66
CA ILE A 90 -23.09 -16.62 -13.37
C ILE A 90 -23.05 -16.29 -11.87
N VAL A 91 -23.14 -15.00 -11.54
CA VAL A 91 -23.20 -14.53 -10.15
C VAL A 91 -24.50 -13.78 -9.90
N TRP A 92 -25.08 -14.00 -8.73
CA TRP A 92 -26.23 -13.28 -8.19
C TRP A 92 -25.84 -12.65 -6.87
N GLY A 93 -26.27 -11.42 -6.62
CA GLY A 93 -26.03 -10.76 -5.35
C GLY A 93 -26.79 -9.43 -5.26
N LYS A 94 -26.80 -8.84 -4.09
CA LYS A 94 -27.37 -7.52 -3.82
C LYS A 94 -26.28 -6.46 -3.85
N ILE A 95 -26.50 -5.39 -4.61
CA ILE A 95 -25.55 -4.28 -4.72
C ILE A 95 -25.58 -3.44 -3.44
N TYR A 96 -24.43 -3.31 -2.77
CA TYR A 96 -24.27 -2.45 -1.60
C TYR A 96 -23.39 -1.22 -1.83
N LYS A 97 -22.62 -1.21 -2.95
CA LYS A 97 -21.76 -0.07 -3.32
C LYS A 97 -21.57 -0.02 -4.82
N THR A 98 -21.54 1.19 -5.38
CA THR A 98 -21.24 1.44 -6.79
C THR A 98 -20.10 2.45 -6.88
N GLU A 99 -19.16 2.20 -7.78
CA GLU A 99 -18.04 3.11 -8.10
C GLU A 99 -17.89 3.23 -9.61
N TYR A 100 -17.46 4.40 -10.08
CA TYR A 100 -17.04 4.62 -11.45
C TYR A 100 -15.59 5.06 -11.44
N LYS A 101 -14.71 4.32 -12.09
CA LYS A 101 -13.28 4.65 -12.20
C LYS A 101 -12.68 4.04 -13.45
N TYR A 102 -11.81 4.78 -14.14
CA TYR A 102 -11.13 4.33 -15.37
C TYR A 102 -12.11 3.80 -16.44
N PHE A 103 -13.18 4.57 -16.69
CA PHE A 103 -14.23 4.25 -17.68
C PHE A 103 -14.98 2.93 -17.44
N SER A 104 -14.93 2.39 -16.22
CA SER A 104 -15.59 1.16 -15.81
C SER A 104 -16.45 1.37 -14.57
N TYR A 105 -17.66 0.81 -14.57
CA TYR A 105 -18.52 0.71 -13.40
C TYR A 105 -18.14 -0.52 -12.59
N ARG A 106 -18.00 -0.35 -11.27
CA ARG A 106 -17.72 -1.40 -10.31
C ARG A 106 -18.90 -1.55 -9.38
N TYR A 107 -19.52 -2.72 -9.41
CA TYR A 107 -20.65 -3.07 -8.54
C TYR A 107 -20.17 -4.04 -7.47
N TYR A 108 -20.20 -3.61 -6.22
CA TYR A 108 -19.88 -4.45 -5.08
C TYR A 108 -21.15 -5.11 -4.58
N MET A 109 -21.17 -6.44 -4.59
CA MET A 109 -22.33 -7.23 -4.25
C MET A 109 -22.10 -8.06 -2.99
N THR A 110 -23.13 -8.21 -2.19
CA THR A 110 -23.18 -9.08 -0.99
C THR A 110 -24.26 -10.13 -1.14
N ASP A 111 -24.27 -11.10 -0.22
CA ASP A 111 -25.17 -12.25 -0.26
C ASP A 111 -25.06 -13.01 -1.61
N CYS A 112 -23.81 -13.21 -2.06
CA CYS A 112 -23.58 -13.71 -3.40
C CYS A 112 -23.76 -15.22 -3.49
N VAL A 113 -24.35 -15.64 -4.63
CA VAL A 113 -24.42 -17.01 -5.09
C VAL A 113 -23.76 -17.10 -6.44
N VAL A 114 -22.82 -18.00 -6.61
CA VAL A 114 -22.08 -18.22 -7.85
C VAL A 114 -22.44 -19.58 -8.45
N GLN A 115 -22.52 -19.63 -9.76
CA GLN A 115 -22.72 -20.85 -10.53
C GLN A 115 -21.68 -20.92 -11.64
N PRO A 116 -20.65 -21.78 -11.50
CA PRO A 116 -19.65 -21.97 -12.55
C PRO A 116 -20.25 -22.59 -13.81
N GLY A 117 -19.72 -22.21 -14.98
CA GLY A 117 -20.13 -22.71 -16.28
C GLY A 117 -21.18 -21.86 -17.01
N TYR A 118 -21.40 -22.19 -18.29
CA TYR A 118 -22.32 -21.48 -19.18
C TYR A 118 -23.16 -22.48 -19.99
N GLY A 119 -24.42 -22.13 -20.27
CA GLY A 119 -25.31 -22.95 -21.10
C GLY A 119 -25.60 -24.33 -20.51
N LYS A 120 -25.33 -25.40 -21.26
CA LYS A 120 -25.59 -26.80 -20.87
C LYS A 120 -24.59 -27.36 -19.83
N ALA A 121 -23.44 -26.66 -19.62
CA ALA A 121 -22.40 -27.05 -18.68
C ALA A 121 -22.47 -26.28 -17.33
N LEU A 122 -23.67 -25.91 -16.90
CA LEU A 122 -23.90 -25.22 -15.63
C LEU A 122 -23.61 -26.12 -14.42
N GLY A 123 -22.69 -25.70 -13.57
CA GLY A 123 -22.40 -26.34 -12.31
C GLY A 123 -23.44 -26.08 -11.21
N ARG A 124 -23.17 -26.57 -10.00
CA ARG A 124 -24.02 -26.35 -8.83
C ARG A 124 -23.96 -24.88 -8.37
N LYS A 125 -25.05 -24.34 -7.86
CA LYS A 125 -25.06 -23.04 -7.17
C LYS A 125 -24.37 -23.13 -5.82
N ILE A 126 -23.42 -22.22 -5.57
CA ILE A 126 -22.58 -22.18 -4.37
C ILE A 126 -22.69 -20.79 -3.76
N SER A 127 -22.94 -20.69 -2.46
CA SER A 127 -22.87 -19.42 -1.74
C SER A 127 -21.38 -19.03 -1.60
N CYS A 128 -21.06 -17.78 -1.86
CA CYS A 128 -19.70 -17.24 -1.76
C CYS A 128 -19.69 -15.93 -0.96
N GLY A 129 -18.49 -15.39 -0.73
CA GLY A 129 -18.28 -14.07 -0.15
C GLY A 129 -18.77 -12.93 -1.06
N ASP A 130 -18.44 -11.71 -0.70
CA ASP A 130 -18.75 -10.55 -1.53
C ASP A 130 -17.99 -10.64 -2.86
N VAL A 131 -18.60 -10.10 -3.91
CA VAL A 131 -18.04 -10.13 -5.27
C VAL A 131 -18.07 -8.73 -5.87
N VAL A 132 -17.01 -8.38 -6.60
CA VAL A 132 -16.96 -7.16 -7.41
C VAL A 132 -17.24 -7.51 -8.88
N VAL A 133 -18.18 -6.81 -9.50
CA VAL A 133 -18.53 -6.97 -10.92
C VAL A 133 -18.10 -5.72 -11.68
N TYR A 134 -17.30 -5.91 -12.72
CA TYR A 134 -16.87 -4.86 -13.66
C TYR A 134 -17.80 -4.84 -14.87
N CYS A 135 -18.19 -3.63 -15.28
CA CYS A 135 -19.04 -3.41 -16.45
C CYS A 135 -18.75 -2.05 -17.09
N ASN A 136 -18.84 -1.97 -18.41
CA ASN A 136 -18.57 -0.75 -19.17
C ASN A 136 -19.77 0.24 -19.22
N SER A 137 -20.96 -0.17 -18.77
CA SER A 137 -22.16 0.68 -18.78
C SER A 137 -22.84 0.71 -17.43
N LYS A 138 -23.47 1.84 -17.09
CA LYS A 138 -24.31 1.94 -15.89
C LYS A 138 -25.60 1.13 -16.11
N SER A 139 -25.68 -0.04 -15.48
CA SER A 139 -26.75 -1.01 -15.70
C SER A 139 -27.57 -1.32 -14.44
N ALA A 140 -27.15 -0.80 -13.26
CA ALA A 140 -27.79 -1.12 -12.00
C ALA A 140 -27.62 0.01 -10.97
N HIS A 141 -28.42 -0.03 -9.94
CA HIS A 141 -28.44 0.93 -8.84
C HIS A 141 -28.17 0.29 -7.49
N LEU A 142 -27.77 1.12 -6.55
CA LEU A 142 -27.56 0.71 -5.16
C LEU A 142 -28.83 0.06 -4.58
N GLY A 143 -28.71 -1.13 -4.01
CA GLY A 143 -29.83 -1.88 -3.42
C GLY A 143 -30.57 -2.82 -4.37
N ASP A 144 -30.24 -2.81 -5.67
CA ASP A 144 -30.79 -3.77 -6.64
C ASP A 144 -30.18 -5.17 -6.44
N TYR A 145 -30.92 -6.20 -6.82
CA TYR A 145 -30.39 -7.53 -7.06
C TYR A 145 -29.90 -7.62 -8.48
N MET A 146 -28.65 -8.04 -8.64
CA MET A 146 -27.99 -8.19 -9.93
C MET A 146 -27.75 -9.67 -10.21
N LYS A 147 -27.98 -10.07 -11.45
CA LYS A 147 -27.47 -11.28 -12.06
C LYS A 147 -26.47 -10.86 -13.13
N ALA A 148 -25.21 -11.19 -12.96
CA ALA A 148 -24.17 -10.95 -13.96
C ALA A 148 -23.68 -12.28 -14.54
N ASN A 149 -23.50 -12.34 -15.85
CA ASN A 149 -22.84 -13.42 -16.55
C ASN A 149 -21.54 -12.87 -17.11
N GLY A 150 -20.44 -13.57 -16.90
CA GLY A 150 -19.14 -13.09 -17.34
C GLY A 150 -18.03 -14.07 -16.97
N LYS A 151 -16.79 -13.57 -17.02
CA LYS A 151 -15.61 -14.33 -16.70
C LYS A 151 -15.08 -13.96 -15.31
N ILE A 152 -14.59 -14.96 -14.58
CA ILE A 152 -13.91 -14.75 -13.30
C ILE A 152 -12.58 -14.04 -13.55
N GLY A 153 -12.27 -13.05 -12.72
CA GLY A 153 -10.95 -12.46 -12.59
C GLY A 153 -10.44 -12.68 -11.17
N LEU A 154 -9.44 -13.52 -11.01
CA LEU A 154 -8.78 -13.72 -9.73
C LEU A 154 -7.86 -12.54 -9.42
N PHE A 155 -7.87 -12.09 -8.19
CA PHE A 155 -6.93 -11.05 -7.75
C PHE A 155 -5.56 -11.65 -7.54
N LYS A 156 -4.57 -11.14 -8.28
CA LYS A 156 -3.18 -11.58 -8.15
C LYS A 156 -2.56 -11.00 -6.88
N SER A 157 -1.79 -11.81 -6.16
CA SER A 157 -0.92 -11.36 -5.07
C SER A 157 0.28 -10.60 -5.66
N ALA A 158 0.89 -9.74 -4.84
CA ALA A 158 2.11 -9.06 -5.24
C ALA A 158 3.21 -10.08 -5.54
N THR A 159 3.86 -9.93 -6.68
CA THR A 159 4.97 -10.78 -7.11
C THR A 159 6.33 -10.14 -6.82
N ASN A 160 6.35 -8.81 -6.60
CA ASN A 160 7.54 -8.06 -6.24
C ASN A 160 7.44 -7.49 -4.82
N GLU A 161 8.58 -7.27 -4.18
CA GLU A 161 8.65 -6.55 -2.91
C GLU A 161 8.14 -5.11 -3.09
N GLY A 162 7.34 -4.65 -2.15
CA GLY A 162 6.75 -3.31 -2.21
C GLY A 162 5.52 -3.17 -3.09
N GLU A 163 5.28 -4.07 -4.03
CA GLU A 163 4.12 -4.05 -4.91
C GLU A 163 2.80 -4.13 -4.13
N PHE A 164 1.77 -3.46 -4.62
CA PHE A 164 0.44 -3.48 -4.00
C PHE A 164 -0.24 -4.85 -4.16
N ASP A 165 -0.43 -5.55 -3.07
CA ASP A 165 -1.09 -6.87 -3.04
C ASP A 165 -2.62 -6.72 -3.17
N ARG A 166 -3.12 -6.86 -4.41
CA ARG A 166 -4.54 -6.76 -4.74
C ARG A 166 -5.35 -7.87 -4.07
N ALA A 167 -4.83 -9.09 -4.02
CA ALA A 167 -5.52 -10.22 -3.42
C ALA A 167 -5.75 -9.97 -1.91
N ARG A 168 -4.70 -9.57 -1.19
CA ARG A 168 -4.78 -9.21 0.22
C ARG A 168 -5.71 -8.03 0.47
N PHE A 169 -5.67 -7.00 -0.37
CA PHE A 169 -6.53 -5.82 -0.25
C PHE A 169 -8.01 -6.18 -0.38
N TYR A 170 -8.42 -6.89 -1.44
CA TYR A 170 -9.81 -7.25 -1.64
C TYR A 170 -10.28 -8.29 -0.61
N ARG A 171 -9.45 -9.28 -0.26
CA ARG A 171 -9.72 -10.24 0.81
C ARG A 171 -9.97 -9.57 2.16
N SER A 172 -9.23 -8.50 2.48
CA SER A 172 -9.47 -7.72 3.69
C SER A 172 -10.84 -7.03 3.71
N GLN A 173 -11.48 -6.89 2.55
CA GLN A 173 -12.84 -6.39 2.39
C GLN A 173 -13.89 -7.51 2.27
N GLY A 174 -13.48 -8.78 2.32
CA GLY A 174 -14.36 -9.94 2.18
C GLY A 174 -14.66 -10.32 0.72
N ILE A 175 -13.85 -9.83 -0.23
CA ILE A 175 -13.99 -10.06 -1.66
C ILE A 175 -12.82 -10.91 -2.14
N ASP A 176 -13.09 -12.08 -2.72
CA ASP A 176 -12.03 -13.03 -3.12
C ASP A 176 -11.79 -13.06 -4.64
N PHE A 177 -12.77 -12.68 -5.45
CA PHE A 177 -12.64 -12.61 -6.90
C PHE A 177 -13.54 -11.53 -7.50
N SER A 178 -13.28 -11.21 -8.74
CA SER A 178 -14.09 -10.32 -9.55
C SER A 178 -14.81 -11.07 -10.67
N VAL A 179 -15.77 -10.41 -11.29
CA VAL A 179 -16.43 -10.90 -12.51
C VAL A 179 -16.44 -9.80 -13.55
N ASN A 180 -15.80 -10.04 -14.69
CA ASN A 180 -15.89 -9.18 -15.87
C ASN A 180 -17.18 -9.53 -16.61
N ALA A 181 -18.20 -8.67 -16.47
CA ALA A 181 -19.55 -8.99 -16.95
C ALA A 181 -19.72 -8.75 -18.43
N ASP A 182 -20.11 -9.80 -19.17
CA ASP A 182 -20.56 -9.73 -20.56
C ASP A 182 -22.02 -9.24 -20.65
N SER A 183 -22.84 -9.66 -19.68
CA SER A 183 -24.26 -9.28 -19.60
C SER A 183 -24.75 -9.17 -18.16
N ILE A 184 -25.60 -8.18 -17.93
CA ILE A 184 -26.17 -7.90 -16.62
C ILE A 184 -27.70 -7.89 -16.73
N ARG A 185 -28.37 -8.49 -15.76
CA ARG A 185 -29.80 -8.35 -15.53
C ARG A 185 -30.04 -7.92 -14.10
N THR A 186 -30.91 -6.95 -13.92
CA THR A 186 -31.23 -6.39 -12.61
C THR A 186 -32.68 -6.61 -12.25
N SER A 187 -32.98 -6.72 -10.98
CA SER A 187 -34.30 -6.70 -10.42
C SER A 187 -34.36 -5.81 -9.20
N THR A 188 -35.38 -4.97 -9.13
CA THR A 188 -35.51 -4.02 -8.01
C THR A 188 -36.03 -4.75 -6.76
N GLY A 189 -35.28 -4.64 -5.65
CA GLY A 189 -35.66 -5.23 -4.36
C GLY A 189 -36.79 -4.44 -3.66
N LYS A 190 -37.49 -5.07 -2.70
CA LYS A 190 -38.61 -4.46 -1.97
C LYS A 190 -38.28 -3.12 -1.30
N HIS A 191 -37.01 -2.91 -0.90
CA HIS A 191 -36.53 -1.67 -0.23
C HIS A 191 -35.55 -0.87 -1.09
N ALA A 192 -35.39 -1.20 -2.36
CA ALA A 192 -34.45 -0.53 -3.26
C ALA A 192 -34.75 0.97 -3.43
N TRP A 193 -36.00 1.39 -3.32
CA TRP A 193 -36.39 2.79 -3.38
C TRP A 193 -35.62 3.71 -2.43
N TYR A 194 -35.32 3.23 -1.21
CA TYR A 194 -34.54 3.98 -0.22
C TYR A 194 -33.08 4.14 -0.69
N TYR A 195 -32.47 3.08 -1.15
CA TYR A 195 -31.10 3.10 -1.64
C TYR A 195 -30.97 3.94 -2.92
N HIS A 196 -31.91 3.80 -3.86
CA HIS A 196 -31.99 4.61 -5.08
C HIS A 196 -32.12 6.11 -4.78
N ARG A 197 -32.88 6.48 -3.73
CA ARG A 197 -33.00 7.87 -3.29
C ARG A 197 -31.68 8.39 -2.73
N LEU A 198 -30.97 7.61 -1.96
CA LEU A 198 -29.68 7.99 -1.41
C LEU A 198 -28.60 8.09 -2.50
N GLU A 199 -28.57 7.15 -3.45
CA GLU A 199 -27.69 7.20 -4.60
C GLU A 199 -27.97 8.45 -5.44
N LYS A 200 -29.24 8.69 -5.80
CA LYS A 200 -29.64 9.88 -6.55
C LYS A 200 -29.28 11.17 -5.82
N LEU A 201 -29.48 11.22 -4.51
CA LEU A 201 -29.08 12.37 -3.69
C LEU A 201 -27.56 12.59 -3.77
N ARG A 202 -26.77 11.55 -3.60
CA ARG A 202 -25.31 11.62 -3.73
C ARG A 202 -24.90 12.15 -5.10
N ASP A 203 -25.42 11.54 -6.17
CA ASP A 203 -25.08 11.89 -7.55
C ASP A 203 -25.52 13.35 -7.87
N THR A 204 -26.69 13.79 -7.36
CA THR A 204 -27.15 15.18 -7.52
C THR A 204 -26.26 16.17 -6.78
N LEU A 205 -25.83 15.84 -5.55
CA LEU A 205 -24.92 16.68 -4.76
C LEU A 205 -23.53 16.74 -5.37
N SER A 206 -23.03 15.63 -5.92
CA SER A 206 -21.75 15.57 -6.61
C SER A 206 -21.76 16.39 -7.91
N ALA A 207 -22.80 16.24 -8.73
CA ALA A 207 -22.99 17.04 -9.94
C ALA A 207 -23.08 18.54 -9.63
N SER A 208 -23.79 18.90 -8.56
CA SER A 208 -23.88 20.30 -8.12
C SER A 208 -22.52 20.89 -7.75
N LEU A 209 -21.61 20.11 -7.14
CA LEU A 209 -20.25 20.57 -6.83
C LEU A 209 -19.47 20.87 -8.11
N LEU A 210 -19.57 20.05 -9.15
CA LEU A 210 -18.91 20.27 -10.45
C LEU A 210 -19.40 21.56 -11.16
N GLU A 211 -20.65 22.00 -10.90
CA GLU A 211 -21.19 23.23 -11.48
C GLU A 211 -20.77 24.51 -10.71
N VAL A 212 -20.49 24.38 -9.40
CA VAL A 212 -20.25 25.56 -8.54
C VAL A 212 -18.76 25.84 -8.27
N THR A 213 -17.86 24.92 -8.60
CA THR A 213 -16.40 25.12 -8.44
C THR A 213 -15.63 24.40 -9.56
N ASP A 214 -14.30 24.56 -9.58
CA ASP A 214 -13.41 23.85 -10.52
C ASP A 214 -13.40 22.33 -10.26
N GLU A 215 -13.03 21.55 -11.27
CA GLU A 215 -13.07 20.09 -11.25
C GLU A 215 -12.23 19.49 -10.14
N THR A 216 -11.01 20.01 -9.94
CA THR A 216 -10.08 19.58 -8.88
C THR A 216 -10.71 19.76 -7.49
N THR A 217 -11.19 20.96 -7.16
CA THR A 217 -11.86 21.26 -5.90
C THR A 217 -13.13 20.43 -5.72
N ALA A 218 -13.94 20.27 -6.79
CA ALA A 218 -15.15 19.44 -6.78
C ALA A 218 -14.82 17.97 -6.50
N GLY A 219 -13.75 17.43 -7.12
CA GLY A 219 -13.27 16.06 -6.88
C GLY A 219 -12.86 15.82 -5.43
N VAL A 220 -12.07 16.75 -4.84
CA VAL A 220 -11.70 16.69 -3.42
C VAL A 220 -12.93 16.76 -2.52
N LEU A 221 -13.84 17.73 -2.74
CA LEU A 221 -15.07 17.87 -1.95
C LEU A 221 -15.99 16.66 -2.08
N SER A 222 -16.17 16.12 -3.29
CA SER A 222 -16.99 14.90 -3.52
C SER A 222 -16.40 13.70 -2.78
N SER A 223 -15.07 13.53 -2.80
CA SER A 223 -14.39 12.48 -2.05
C SER A 223 -14.58 12.62 -0.53
N MET A 224 -14.41 13.84 0.01
CA MET A 224 -14.49 14.11 1.46
C MET A 224 -15.93 14.09 2.00
N LEU A 225 -16.90 14.61 1.23
CA LEU A 225 -18.28 14.78 1.69
C LEU A 225 -19.18 13.60 1.34
N LEU A 226 -19.01 13.05 0.14
CA LEU A 226 -19.91 12.07 -0.45
C LEU A 226 -19.29 10.69 -0.62
N GLY A 227 -17.98 10.57 -0.41
CA GLY A 227 -17.21 9.33 -0.61
C GLY A 227 -17.05 8.97 -2.09
N ASP A 228 -17.37 9.89 -2.99
CA ASP A 228 -17.26 9.73 -4.43
C ASP A 228 -15.87 10.17 -4.89
N LYS A 229 -15.07 9.22 -5.36
CA LYS A 229 -13.69 9.43 -5.82
C LYS A 229 -13.56 9.48 -7.34
N SER A 230 -14.68 9.52 -8.07
CA SER A 230 -14.69 9.44 -9.53
C SER A 230 -13.99 10.63 -10.20
N TYR A 231 -14.02 11.78 -9.54
CA TYR A 231 -13.44 13.05 -10.02
C TYR A 231 -12.17 13.46 -9.24
N LEU A 232 -11.66 12.59 -8.40
CA LEU A 232 -10.44 12.90 -7.61
C LEU A 232 -9.23 12.76 -8.51
N ASP A 233 -8.49 13.84 -8.67
CA ASP A 233 -7.24 13.92 -9.39
C ASP A 233 -6.14 13.10 -8.68
N ASP A 234 -5.43 12.26 -9.43
CA ASP A 234 -4.37 11.42 -8.88
C ASP A 234 -3.16 12.29 -8.45
N GLU A 235 -2.84 13.41 -9.12
CA GLU A 235 -1.78 14.34 -8.71
C GLU A 235 -2.06 14.94 -7.32
N ILE A 236 -3.30 15.38 -7.09
CA ILE A 236 -3.72 15.92 -5.77
C ILE A 236 -3.67 14.84 -4.69
N LYS A 237 -4.07 13.63 -5.03
CA LYS A 237 -4.01 12.49 -4.10
C LYS A 237 -2.55 12.22 -3.68
N ASP A 238 -1.61 12.24 -4.61
CA ASP A 238 -0.19 11.99 -4.36
C ASP A 238 0.46 13.16 -3.59
N LEU A 239 0.15 14.41 -3.97
CA LEU A 239 0.55 15.60 -3.22
C LEU A 239 0.13 15.52 -1.73
N TYR A 240 -1.11 15.09 -1.47
CA TYR A 240 -1.62 14.95 -0.11
C TYR A 240 -1.01 13.74 0.61
N GLN A 241 -0.65 12.68 -0.11
CA GLN A 241 0.01 11.51 0.46
C GLN A 241 1.42 11.86 0.93
N VAL A 242 2.24 12.44 0.08
CA VAL A 242 3.62 12.84 0.40
C VAL A 242 3.65 13.90 1.51
N SER A 243 2.66 14.80 1.54
CA SER A 243 2.52 15.79 2.62
C SER A 243 1.92 15.23 3.93
N GLY A 244 1.52 13.95 3.96
CA GLY A 244 0.97 13.27 5.15
C GLY A 244 -0.45 13.69 5.54
N ILE A 245 -1.24 14.19 4.58
CA ILE A 245 -2.63 14.61 4.79
C ILE A 245 -3.67 13.81 3.99
N SER A 246 -3.27 12.73 3.32
CA SER A 246 -4.17 11.89 2.52
C SER A 246 -5.41 11.38 3.28
N HIS A 247 -5.32 11.30 4.62
CA HIS A 247 -6.42 10.89 5.48
C HIS A 247 -7.65 11.81 5.43
N ILE A 248 -7.53 13.06 4.93
CA ILE A 248 -8.64 13.99 4.76
C ILE A 248 -9.55 13.60 3.59
N LEU A 249 -9.00 12.91 2.57
CA LEU A 249 -9.75 12.43 1.41
C LEU A 249 -10.68 11.25 1.75
N ALA A 250 -10.51 10.64 2.91
CA ALA A 250 -11.38 9.58 3.39
C ALA A 250 -12.40 10.12 4.39
N ILE A 251 -13.61 9.55 4.36
CA ILE A 251 -14.61 9.88 5.38
C ILE A 251 -14.14 9.40 6.73
N SER A 252 -13.90 10.35 7.63
CA SER A 252 -13.33 10.13 8.95
C SER A 252 -14.37 10.24 10.07
N GLY A 253 -13.97 9.84 11.28
CA GLY A 253 -14.78 10.04 12.49
C GLY A 253 -15.11 11.50 12.77
N LEU A 254 -14.26 12.45 12.32
CA LEU A 254 -14.53 13.88 12.44
C LEU A 254 -15.72 14.30 11.57
N HIS A 255 -15.81 13.83 10.32
CA HIS A 255 -16.91 14.11 9.41
C HIS A 255 -18.24 13.60 9.96
N ILE A 256 -18.28 12.34 10.43
CA ILE A 256 -19.45 11.75 11.08
C ILE A 256 -19.85 12.54 12.33
N SER A 257 -18.85 12.97 13.12
CA SER A 257 -19.11 13.75 14.33
C SER A 257 -19.66 15.16 14.02
N ILE A 258 -19.17 15.81 12.96
CA ILE A 258 -19.68 17.13 12.55
C ILE A 258 -21.17 17.02 12.17
N VAL A 259 -21.52 16.09 11.27
CA VAL A 259 -22.89 15.92 10.80
C VAL A 259 -23.81 15.49 11.96
N GLY A 260 -23.45 14.39 12.62
CA GLY A 260 -24.30 13.76 13.65
C GLY A 260 -24.42 14.60 14.89
N MET A 261 -23.32 15.17 15.41
CA MET A 261 -23.35 15.96 16.62
C MET A 261 -24.00 17.34 16.39
N ALA A 262 -23.78 17.97 15.23
CA ALA A 262 -24.45 19.22 14.90
C ALA A 262 -25.96 19.02 14.86
N PHE A 263 -26.43 17.96 14.18
CA PHE A 263 -27.85 17.63 14.09
C PHE A 263 -28.45 17.27 15.47
N TYR A 264 -27.75 16.41 16.24
CA TYR A 264 -28.16 16.07 17.60
C TYR A 264 -28.29 17.33 18.50
N LYS A 265 -27.28 18.21 18.51
CA LYS A 265 -27.31 19.46 19.27
C LYS A 265 -28.44 20.38 18.81
N LEU A 266 -28.69 20.43 17.50
CA LEU A 266 -29.84 21.23 16.98
C LEU A 266 -31.18 20.72 17.51
N LEU A 267 -31.42 19.41 17.49
CA LEU A 267 -32.62 18.79 18.06
C LEU A 267 -32.73 19.06 19.56
N ARG A 268 -31.64 18.93 20.30
CA ARG A 268 -31.58 19.23 21.74
C ARG A 268 -31.86 20.71 22.03
N LYS A 269 -31.34 21.64 21.21
CA LYS A 269 -31.64 23.07 21.29
C LYS A 269 -33.13 23.35 21.04
N ARG A 270 -33.76 22.55 20.18
CA ARG A 270 -35.22 22.59 19.92
C ARG A 270 -36.03 21.83 20.99
N ARG A 271 -35.43 21.44 22.14
CA ARG A 271 -36.04 20.72 23.27
C ARG A 271 -36.62 19.34 22.93
N VAL A 272 -36.19 18.71 21.83
CA VAL A 272 -36.52 17.30 21.50
C VAL A 272 -35.96 16.40 22.61
N SER A 273 -36.69 15.36 23.03
CA SER A 273 -36.23 14.41 24.04
C SER A 273 -34.89 13.74 23.70
N TYR A 274 -34.15 13.28 24.68
CA TYR A 274 -32.86 12.60 24.44
C TYR A 274 -33.00 11.39 23.56
N THR A 275 -34.02 10.56 23.80
CA THR A 275 -34.29 9.34 23.00
C THR A 275 -34.68 9.68 21.57
N ALA A 276 -35.59 10.64 21.33
CA ALA A 276 -35.97 11.03 19.99
C ALA A 276 -34.81 11.69 19.24
N ALA A 277 -34.03 12.55 19.87
CA ALA A 277 -32.83 13.13 19.29
C ALA A 277 -31.79 12.07 18.93
N PHE A 278 -31.61 11.04 19.78
CA PHE A 278 -30.77 9.89 19.49
C PHE A 278 -31.26 9.14 18.23
N VAL A 279 -32.54 8.72 18.21
CA VAL A 279 -33.11 7.94 17.10
C VAL A 279 -32.99 8.68 15.78
N CYS A 280 -33.37 9.98 15.76
CA CYS A 280 -33.27 10.79 14.53
C CYS A 280 -31.81 10.98 14.07
N SER A 281 -30.89 11.21 15.00
CA SER A 281 -29.47 11.38 14.64
C SER A 281 -28.84 10.08 14.21
N ALA A 282 -29.17 8.95 14.82
CA ALA A 282 -28.72 7.63 14.41
C ALA A 282 -29.23 7.28 13.00
N ALA A 283 -30.53 7.54 12.71
CA ALA A 283 -31.10 7.33 11.38
C ALA A 283 -30.40 8.17 10.32
N LEU A 284 -30.14 9.45 10.59
CA LEU A 284 -29.41 10.34 9.69
C LEU A 284 -28.01 9.82 9.38
N ILE A 285 -27.25 9.44 10.42
CA ILE A 285 -25.85 9.00 10.26
C ILE A 285 -25.76 7.63 9.58
N LEU A 286 -26.70 6.72 9.85
CA LEU A 286 -26.79 5.44 9.12
C LEU A 286 -27.12 5.67 7.65
N SER A 287 -28.04 6.57 7.32
CA SER A 287 -28.34 6.94 5.93
C SER A 287 -27.13 7.57 5.24
N TYR A 288 -26.40 8.45 5.94
CA TYR A 288 -25.18 9.04 5.44
C TYR A 288 -24.08 8.00 5.21
N ALA A 289 -23.91 7.04 6.10
CA ALA A 289 -22.95 5.94 5.93
C ALA A 289 -23.25 5.08 4.67
N VAL A 290 -24.53 4.76 4.46
CA VAL A 290 -24.99 4.03 3.25
C VAL A 290 -24.72 4.84 1.99
N MET A 291 -25.08 6.14 2.00
CA MET A 291 -24.86 7.04 0.86
C MET A 291 -23.38 7.13 0.47
N THR A 292 -22.47 7.10 1.44
CA THR A 292 -21.03 7.28 1.27
C THR A 292 -20.25 5.95 1.08
N GLY A 293 -20.92 4.84 0.86
CA GLY A 293 -20.33 3.54 0.53
C GLY A 293 -19.88 2.70 1.72
N ASN A 294 -20.26 3.07 2.95
CA ASN A 294 -20.12 2.26 4.18
C ASN A 294 -18.71 1.67 4.43
N ALA A 295 -17.64 2.45 4.15
CA ALA A 295 -16.25 2.04 4.37
C ALA A 295 -16.00 1.60 5.83
N VAL A 296 -14.97 0.79 6.07
CA VAL A 296 -14.61 0.27 7.42
C VAL A 296 -14.42 1.40 8.43
N SER A 297 -13.73 2.48 8.05
CA SER A 297 -13.55 3.69 8.89
C SER A 297 -14.89 4.36 9.22
N THR A 298 -15.80 4.42 8.24
CA THR A 298 -17.15 4.97 8.40
C THR A 298 -17.98 4.11 9.34
N ARG A 299 -18.01 2.78 9.16
CA ARG A 299 -18.73 1.83 10.04
C ARG A 299 -18.29 1.97 11.50
N ARG A 300 -16.98 2.06 11.75
CA ARG A 300 -16.43 2.27 13.09
C ARG A 300 -16.88 3.61 13.67
N ALA A 301 -16.76 4.70 12.91
CA ALA A 301 -17.11 6.04 13.38
C ALA A 301 -18.61 6.16 13.69
N VAL A 302 -19.46 5.62 12.83
CA VAL A 302 -20.92 5.56 13.04
C VAL A 302 -21.28 4.75 14.29
N GLY A 303 -20.68 3.55 14.43
CA GLY A 303 -20.94 2.73 15.62
C GLY A 303 -20.51 3.40 16.92
N MET A 304 -19.33 4.02 16.96
CA MET A 304 -18.88 4.78 18.13
C MET A 304 -19.79 5.99 18.43
N PHE A 305 -20.25 6.70 17.38
CA PHE A 305 -21.20 7.78 17.52
C PHE A 305 -22.54 7.29 18.12
N ILE A 306 -23.09 6.19 17.59
CA ILE A 306 -24.31 5.57 18.08
C ILE A 306 -24.16 5.16 19.56
N LEU A 307 -23.06 4.51 19.93
CA LEU A 307 -22.77 4.13 21.31
C LEU A 307 -22.72 5.35 22.24
N THR A 308 -22.10 6.45 21.77
CA THR A 308 -22.02 7.70 22.55
C THR A 308 -23.40 8.32 22.75
N MET A 309 -24.21 8.38 21.71
CA MET A 309 -25.57 8.95 21.80
C MET A 309 -26.53 8.05 22.61
N LEU A 310 -26.39 6.73 22.47
CA LEU A 310 -27.15 5.77 23.26
C LEU A 310 -26.84 5.91 24.76
N ALA A 311 -25.57 6.03 25.13
CA ALA A 311 -25.19 6.25 26.52
C ALA A 311 -25.76 7.56 27.05
N ALA A 312 -25.69 8.64 26.26
CA ALA A 312 -26.31 9.92 26.64
C ALA A 312 -27.85 9.81 26.84
N ALA A 313 -28.51 9.03 25.95
CA ALA A 313 -29.94 8.76 26.06
C ALA A 313 -30.31 7.94 27.31
N LEU A 314 -29.40 7.05 27.74
CA LEU A 314 -29.55 6.24 28.96
C LEU A 314 -29.01 6.89 30.22
N GLY A 315 -28.58 8.17 30.17
CA GLY A 315 -27.99 8.89 31.29
C GLY A 315 -26.66 8.30 31.79
N ARG A 316 -25.89 7.63 30.90
CA ARG A 316 -24.60 7.03 31.19
C ARG A 316 -23.45 7.81 30.57
N CYS A 317 -22.25 7.72 31.17
CA CYS A 317 -21.02 8.24 30.58
C CYS A 317 -20.46 7.22 29.57
N THR A 318 -19.92 7.74 28.47
CA THR A 318 -19.17 6.91 27.50
C THR A 318 -17.69 6.97 27.81
N ASP A 319 -17.04 5.83 27.65
CA ASP A 319 -15.60 5.72 27.55
C ASP A 319 -15.21 5.41 26.08
N MET A 320 -14.32 6.24 25.55
CA MET A 320 -13.93 6.17 24.13
C MET A 320 -13.23 4.85 23.78
N LEU A 321 -12.35 4.35 24.65
CA LEU A 321 -11.62 3.10 24.44
C LEU A 321 -12.55 1.89 24.53
N ASN A 322 -13.51 1.88 25.46
CA ASN A 322 -14.50 0.82 25.53
C ASN A 322 -15.44 0.81 24.31
N SER A 323 -15.83 1.99 23.80
CA SER A 323 -16.62 2.10 22.58
C SER A 323 -15.84 1.61 21.36
N LEU A 324 -14.53 1.96 21.28
CA LEU A 324 -13.64 1.43 20.27
C LEU A 324 -13.54 -0.09 20.38
N GLY A 325 -13.37 -0.65 21.57
CA GLY A 325 -13.27 -2.08 21.80
C GLY A 325 -14.50 -2.85 21.30
N ILE A 326 -15.72 -2.32 21.55
CA ILE A 326 -16.95 -2.91 21.01
C ILE A 326 -16.92 -2.93 19.47
N MET A 327 -16.49 -1.82 18.86
CA MET A 327 -16.46 -1.74 17.40
C MET A 327 -15.38 -2.60 16.78
N VAL A 328 -14.23 -2.76 17.42
CA VAL A 328 -13.15 -3.67 16.96
C VAL A 328 -13.66 -5.11 16.98
N ILE A 329 -14.28 -5.56 18.08
CA ILE A 329 -14.85 -6.91 18.15
C ILE A 329 -15.91 -7.11 17.05
N TYR A 330 -16.81 -6.14 16.86
CA TYR A 330 -17.84 -6.21 15.82
C TYR A 330 -17.24 -6.34 14.41
N LEU A 331 -16.25 -5.50 14.06
CA LEU A 331 -15.63 -5.52 12.75
C LEU A 331 -14.81 -6.80 12.48
N LEU A 332 -14.09 -7.30 13.50
CA LEU A 332 -13.33 -8.53 13.39
C LEU A 332 -14.23 -9.78 13.40
N TRP A 333 -15.40 -9.72 14.03
CA TRP A 333 -16.41 -10.77 13.94
C TRP A 333 -17.03 -10.83 12.55
N ASP A 334 -17.33 -9.67 11.97
CA ASP A 334 -17.86 -9.55 10.61
C ASP A 334 -16.86 -10.12 9.58
N ASN A 335 -15.64 -9.56 9.57
CA ASN A 335 -14.55 -10.01 8.72
C ASN A 335 -13.21 -10.00 9.49
N PRO A 336 -12.65 -11.14 9.91
CA PRO A 336 -11.37 -11.19 10.60
C PRO A 336 -10.19 -10.69 9.74
N MET A 337 -10.29 -10.78 8.40
CA MET A 337 -9.25 -10.33 7.46
C MET A 337 -9.06 -8.80 7.45
N VAL A 338 -9.99 -8.04 8.03
CA VAL A 338 -9.89 -6.56 8.08
C VAL A 338 -8.65 -6.07 8.84
N LEU A 339 -8.00 -6.92 9.64
CA LEU A 339 -6.70 -6.64 10.27
C LEU A 339 -5.60 -6.34 9.24
N GLY A 340 -5.66 -6.96 8.07
CA GLY A 340 -4.75 -6.68 6.96
C GLY A 340 -5.05 -5.38 6.21
N TYR A 341 -6.16 -4.71 6.52
CA TYR A 341 -6.57 -3.49 5.85
C TYR A 341 -5.94 -2.25 6.50
N ALA A 342 -5.07 -1.55 5.78
CA ALA A 342 -4.40 -0.35 6.29
C ALA A 342 -5.38 0.69 6.87
N GLY A 343 -6.52 0.92 6.21
CA GLY A 343 -7.54 1.86 6.68
C GLY A 343 -8.15 1.49 8.04
N PHE A 344 -8.24 0.18 8.38
CA PHE A 344 -8.63 -0.26 9.72
C PHE A 344 -7.54 0.05 10.73
N VAL A 345 -6.28 -0.30 10.42
CA VAL A 345 -5.14 -0.11 11.33
C VAL A 345 -4.91 1.37 11.62
N PHE A 346 -4.89 2.24 10.60
CA PHE A 346 -4.80 3.69 10.78
C PHE A 346 -5.94 4.25 11.63
N SER A 347 -7.15 3.79 11.36
CA SER A 347 -8.34 4.31 12.01
C SER A 347 -8.43 3.92 13.50
N VAL A 348 -8.09 2.68 13.84
CA VAL A 348 -8.02 2.18 15.24
C VAL A 348 -6.82 2.80 15.95
N GLY A 349 -5.66 2.80 15.32
CA GLY A 349 -4.42 3.34 15.87
C GLY A 349 -4.52 4.83 16.22
N ALA A 350 -5.18 5.64 15.38
CA ALA A 350 -5.39 7.05 15.67
C ALA A 350 -6.22 7.27 16.96
N ILE A 351 -7.27 6.46 17.19
CA ILE A 351 -8.07 6.56 18.42
C ILE A 351 -7.28 6.06 19.63
N LEU A 352 -6.48 5.00 19.49
CA LEU A 352 -5.58 4.56 20.54
C LEU A 352 -4.56 5.65 20.90
N ALA A 353 -4.00 6.32 19.90
CA ALA A 353 -3.10 7.45 20.11
C ALA A 353 -3.79 8.59 20.89
N ILE A 354 -5.01 8.97 20.49
CA ILE A 354 -5.80 10.01 21.17
C ILE A 354 -6.16 9.57 22.60
N GLY A 355 -6.51 8.31 22.82
CA GLY A 355 -6.98 7.80 24.13
C GLY A 355 -5.87 7.47 25.11
N ILE A 356 -4.70 7.04 24.65
CA ILE A 356 -3.61 6.54 25.48
C ILE A 356 -2.40 7.49 25.46
N VAL A 357 -1.93 7.88 24.27
CA VAL A 357 -0.66 8.60 24.12
C VAL A 357 -0.85 10.10 24.39
N THR A 358 -1.90 10.71 23.81
CA THR A 358 -2.15 12.16 23.93
C THR A 358 -2.35 12.63 25.38
N PRO A 359 -3.10 11.94 26.25
CA PRO A 359 -3.25 12.38 27.66
C PRO A 359 -1.95 12.38 28.46
N VAL A 360 -0.98 11.59 28.02
CA VAL A 360 0.34 11.45 28.68
C VAL A 360 1.33 12.46 28.10
N MET A 361 1.35 12.65 26.79
CA MET A 361 2.31 13.52 26.09
C MET A 361 1.86 14.99 26.01
N SER A 362 0.56 15.30 26.02
CA SER A 362 0.06 16.67 25.98
C SER A 362 0.19 17.31 27.35
N ALA A 363 1.21 18.08 27.59
CA ALA A 363 1.31 18.86 28.83
C ALA A 363 0.51 20.18 28.74
N PRO A 364 0.19 20.83 29.89
CA PRO A 364 -0.72 21.96 29.95
C PRO A 364 -0.30 23.23 29.19
N LYS A 365 0.98 23.35 28.80
CA LYS A 365 1.52 24.44 27.97
C LYS A 365 2.27 23.89 26.76
N GLY A 366 1.87 24.23 25.56
CA GLY A 366 2.38 23.72 24.30
C GLY A 366 1.45 22.67 23.66
N GLY A 367 0.21 22.58 24.10
CA GLY A 367 -0.73 21.49 23.89
C GLY A 367 -1.01 21.07 22.45
N LYS A 368 -1.17 22.01 21.51
CA LYS A 368 -1.56 21.66 20.12
C LYS A 368 -0.46 20.92 19.36
N PHE A 369 0.78 21.38 19.46
CA PHE A 369 1.92 20.74 18.80
C PHE A 369 2.14 19.31 19.33
N TRP A 370 2.25 19.15 20.66
CA TRP A 370 2.46 17.84 21.25
C TRP A 370 1.25 16.92 21.12
N ALA A 371 0.04 17.46 20.98
CA ALA A 371 -1.13 16.68 20.62
C ALA A 371 -1.00 16.13 19.18
N SER A 372 -0.56 16.93 18.21
CA SER A 372 -0.29 16.48 16.85
C SER A 372 0.80 15.39 16.81
N VAL A 373 1.93 15.64 17.49
CA VAL A 373 3.02 14.65 17.60
C VAL A 373 2.51 13.35 18.24
N SER A 374 1.74 13.43 19.32
CA SER A 374 1.27 12.25 20.07
C SER A 374 0.30 11.37 19.26
N ILE A 375 -0.37 11.93 18.26
CA ILE A 375 -1.25 11.17 17.37
C ILE A 375 -0.44 10.54 16.23
N GLN A 376 0.50 11.28 15.65
CA GLN A 376 1.27 10.82 14.51
C GLN A 376 2.36 9.82 14.90
N LEU A 377 3.07 10.06 16.00
CA LEU A 377 4.21 9.24 16.45
C LEU A 377 3.91 7.73 16.50
N PRO A 378 2.80 7.27 17.12
CA PRO A 378 2.46 5.84 17.12
C PRO A 378 2.10 5.28 15.75
N MET A 379 1.79 6.14 14.78
CA MET A 379 1.44 5.73 13.42
C MET A 379 2.64 5.60 12.49
N LEU A 380 3.81 6.15 12.84
CA LEU A 380 4.99 6.13 11.98
C LEU A 380 5.38 4.74 11.48
N PRO A 381 5.45 3.67 12.33
CA PRO A 381 5.75 2.33 11.83
C PRO A 381 4.72 1.83 10.83
N VAL A 382 3.43 2.14 11.05
CA VAL A 382 2.35 1.73 10.15
C VAL A 382 2.43 2.49 8.81
N VAL A 383 2.81 3.77 8.84
CA VAL A 383 3.06 4.58 7.64
C VAL A 383 4.23 3.98 6.87
N ALA A 384 5.37 3.73 7.54
CA ALA A 384 6.55 3.14 6.94
C ALA A 384 6.30 1.74 6.32
N MET A 385 5.44 0.93 6.94
CA MET A 385 5.05 -0.40 6.41
C MET A 385 4.17 -0.35 5.16
N ASN A 386 3.41 0.74 4.96
CA ASN A 386 2.44 0.80 3.86
C ASN A 386 2.89 1.72 2.73
N TYR A 387 3.73 2.71 3.02
CA TYR A 387 4.19 3.70 2.04
C TYR A 387 5.70 3.70 1.85
N TYR A 388 6.45 3.02 2.75
CA TYR A 388 7.91 2.91 2.75
C TYR A 388 8.64 4.26 2.85
N GLU A 389 7.90 5.31 3.19
CA GLU A 389 8.39 6.68 3.36
C GLU A 389 7.68 7.37 4.53
N LEU A 390 8.33 8.37 5.11
CA LEU A 390 7.79 9.15 6.22
C LEU A 390 7.73 10.63 5.86
N PRO A 391 6.54 11.26 5.90
CA PRO A 391 6.37 12.69 5.71
C PRO A 391 6.77 13.45 7.00
N LEU A 392 8.02 13.91 7.10
CA LEU A 392 8.54 14.51 8.32
C LEU A 392 7.82 15.82 8.71
N PHE A 393 7.35 16.59 7.73
CA PHE A 393 6.64 17.84 7.97
C PHE A 393 5.14 17.68 8.24
N ALA A 394 4.60 16.45 8.17
CA ALA A 394 3.17 16.17 8.39
C ALA A 394 2.63 16.72 9.72
N VAL A 395 3.46 16.75 10.77
CA VAL A 395 3.07 17.32 12.08
C VAL A 395 2.68 18.79 11.93
N PHE A 396 3.49 19.57 11.20
CA PHE A 396 3.24 21.01 11.01
C PHE A 396 2.08 21.27 10.07
N VAL A 397 2.01 20.52 8.96
CA VAL A 397 0.90 20.60 7.99
C VAL A 397 -0.43 20.30 8.68
N ASN A 398 -0.49 19.26 9.50
CA ASN A 398 -1.70 18.87 10.23
C ASN A 398 -2.14 19.86 11.31
N LEU A 399 -1.23 20.69 11.84
CA LEU A 399 -1.61 21.79 12.75
C LEU A 399 -2.46 22.86 12.07
N ILE A 400 -2.32 23.02 10.77
CA ILE A 400 -3.09 23.98 9.95
C ILE A 400 -4.30 23.30 9.35
N VAL A 401 -4.11 22.11 8.78
CA VAL A 401 -5.12 21.37 8.01
C VAL A 401 -6.29 20.90 8.90
N ILE A 402 -6.01 20.24 10.03
CA ILE A 402 -7.07 19.65 10.86
C ILE A 402 -8.04 20.72 11.44
N PRO A 403 -7.60 21.87 11.96
CA PRO A 403 -8.51 22.91 12.43
C PRO A 403 -9.40 23.53 11.36
N ALA A 404 -8.96 23.55 10.10
CA ALA A 404 -9.72 24.14 9.00
C ALA A 404 -10.70 23.15 8.32
N LEU A 405 -10.58 21.83 8.57
CA LEU A 405 -11.50 20.82 8.03
C LEU A 405 -12.99 21.10 8.27
N PRO A 406 -13.44 21.57 9.46
CA PRO A 406 -14.84 21.91 9.66
C PRO A 406 -15.36 22.99 8.71
N VAL A 407 -14.51 23.95 8.31
CA VAL A 407 -14.87 25.01 7.35
C VAL A 407 -15.12 24.41 5.98
N ILE A 408 -14.18 23.57 5.49
CA ILE A 408 -14.32 22.87 4.20
C ILE A 408 -15.59 22.04 4.20
N PHE A 409 -15.78 21.24 5.25
CA PHE A 409 -16.90 20.30 5.34
C PHE A 409 -18.25 21.01 5.37
N ILE A 410 -18.42 22.03 6.23
CA ILE A 410 -19.68 22.73 6.38
C ILE A 410 -19.99 23.55 5.13
N SER A 411 -19.02 24.34 4.62
CA SER A 411 -19.25 25.18 3.44
C SER A 411 -19.44 24.35 2.18
N GLY A 412 -18.68 23.25 2.00
CA GLY A 412 -18.85 22.32 0.89
C GLY A 412 -20.22 21.63 0.89
N LEU A 413 -20.68 21.17 2.06
CA LEU A 413 -22.02 20.56 2.18
C LEU A 413 -23.16 21.56 1.91
N LEU A 414 -23.04 22.78 2.43
CA LEU A 414 -24.01 23.84 2.17
C LEU A 414 -24.01 24.29 0.71
N ALA A 415 -22.83 24.39 0.10
CA ALA A 415 -22.66 24.75 -1.29
C ALA A 415 -23.26 23.69 -2.22
N SER A 416 -22.98 22.41 -1.96
CA SER A 416 -23.54 21.28 -2.70
C SER A 416 -25.08 21.27 -2.63
N ALA A 417 -25.66 21.51 -1.46
CA ALA A 417 -27.11 21.60 -1.30
C ALA A 417 -27.69 22.86 -1.96
N ALA A 418 -27.06 24.02 -1.82
CA ALA A 418 -27.53 25.28 -2.41
C ALA A 418 -27.40 25.32 -3.94
N GLY A 419 -26.34 24.67 -4.48
CA GLY A 419 -26.14 24.56 -5.91
C GLY A 419 -27.24 23.79 -6.63
N CYS A 420 -27.93 22.87 -5.93
CA CYS A 420 -29.12 22.20 -6.48
C CYS A 420 -30.30 23.17 -6.72
N PHE A 421 -30.33 24.34 -6.10
CA PHE A 421 -31.33 25.37 -6.30
C PHE A 421 -30.86 26.51 -7.22
N GLY A 422 -29.54 26.59 -7.46
CA GLY A 422 -28.95 27.58 -8.35
C GLY A 422 -27.44 27.70 -8.19
N VAL A 423 -26.77 27.94 -9.29
CA VAL A 423 -25.28 28.01 -9.33
C VAL A 423 -24.72 29.15 -8.47
N MET A 424 -25.35 30.35 -8.50
CA MET A 424 -24.84 31.51 -7.76
C MET A 424 -24.81 31.34 -6.24
N PRO A 425 -25.90 30.86 -5.58
CA PRO A 425 -25.85 30.55 -4.16
C PRO A 425 -24.81 29.48 -3.82
N GLY A 426 -24.64 28.47 -4.71
CA GLY A 426 -23.62 27.45 -4.56
C GLY A 426 -22.21 28.02 -4.59
N LYS A 427 -21.89 28.87 -5.58
CA LYS A 427 -20.58 29.55 -5.71
C LYS A 427 -20.25 30.41 -4.50
N LEU A 428 -21.21 31.14 -3.95
CA LEU A 428 -21.00 31.95 -2.76
C LEU A 428 -20.64 31.10 -1.53
N LEU A 429 -21.32 29.97 -1.36
CA LEU A 429 -21.14 29.08 -0.21
C LEU A 429 -19.93 28.17 -0.32
N VAL A 430 -19.47 27.85 -1.56
CA VAL A 430 -18.27 27.02 -1.74
C VAL A 430 -16.98 27.81 -1.52
N PHE A 431 -17.01 29.14 -1.63
CA PHE A 431 -15.82 30.00 -1.58
C PHE A 431 -14.92 29.75 -0.36
N PRO A 432 -15.43 29.59 0.88
CA PRO A 432 -14.55 29.29 2.03
C PRO A 432 -13.86 27.93 1.89
N ALA A 433 -14.54 26.90 1.36
CA ALA A 433 -13.93 25.60 1.14
C ALA A 433 -12.86 25.67 0.05
N PHE A 434 -13.18 26.33 -1.07
CA PHE A 434 -12.26 26.58 -2.18
C PHE A 434 -10.98 27.27 -1.69
N ALA A 435 -11.11 28.38 -0.96
CA ALA A 435 -9.96 29.14 -0.47
C ALA A 435 -9.07 28.30 0.47
N VAL A 436 -9.66 27.49 1.35
CA VAL A 436 -8.89 26.62 2.25
C VAL A 436 -8.24 25.47 1.50
N LEU A 437 -8.90 24.87 0.51
CA LEU A 437 -8.31 23.79 -0.30
C LEU A 437 -7.15 24.32 -1.16
N LYS A 438 -7.28 25.52 -1.76
CA LYS A 438 -6.17 26.16 -2.46
C LYS A 438 -5.01 26.51 -1.52
N LEU A 439 -5.30 26.91 -0.27
CA LEU A 439 -4.26 27.08 0.75
C LEU A 439 -3.54 25.75 1.05
N TYR A 440 -4.26 24.62 1.07
CA TYR A 440 -3.64 23.30 1.26
C TYR A 440 -2.73 22.92 0.09
N GLU A 441 -3.18 23.12 -1.15
CA GLU A 441 -2.35 22.89 -2.34
C GLU A 441 -1.05 23.69 -2.29
N VAL A 442 -1.14 25.01 -1.99
CA VAL A 442 0.04 25.87 -1.85
C VAL A 442 0.94 25.40 -0.70
N LEU A 443 0.37 25.09 0.46
CA LEU A 443 1.12 24.61 1.63
C LEU A 443 1.86 23.30 1.33
N CYS A 444 1.18 22.35 0.72
CA CYS A 444 1.76 21.05 0.35
C CYS A 444 2.85 21.24 -0.73
N GLY A 445 2.59 22.07 -1.74
CA GLY A 445 3.59 22.39 -2.77
C GLY A 445 4.83 23.09 -2.23
N LEU A 446 4.69 23.94 -1.20
CA LEU A 446 5.83 24.53 -0.49
C LEU A 446 6.61 23.49 0.32
N VAL A 447 5.90 22.60 1.02
CA VAL A 447 6.52 21.53 1.79
C VAL A 447 7.30 20.57 0.90
N MET A 448 6.78 20.21 -0.27
CA MET A 448 7.46 19.37 -1.25
C MET A 448 8.82 19.91 -1.71
N LYS A 449 8.98 21.23 -1.72
CA LYS A 449 10.25 21.88 -2.08
C LYS A 449 11.30 21.87 -0.96
N LEU A 450 10.91 21.46 0.25
CA LEU A 450 11.83 21.40 1.38
C LEU A 450 12.66 20.10 1.32
N PRO A 451 13.96 20.15 1.59
CA PRO A 451 14.77 18.94 1.70
C PRO A 451 14.24 18.05 2.83
N GLY A 452 14.06 16.76 2.56
CA GLY A 452 13.51 15.81 3.54
C GLY A 452 11.99 15.95 3.76
N ALA A 453 11.24 16.50 2.80
CA ALA A 453 9.77 16.54 2.85
C ALA A 453 9.16 15.16 3.06
N SER A 454 9.63 14.20 2.31
CA SER A 454 9.43 12.77 2.52
C SER A 454 10.78 12.07 2.58
N VAL A 455 10.94 11.14 3.50
CA VAL A 455 12.16 10.35 3.66
C VAL A 455 11.81 8.90 3.42
N ILE A 456 12.43 8.30 2.40
CA ILE A 456 12.31 6.87 2.14
C ILE A 456 12.94 6.12 3.32
N THR A 457 12.18 5.22 3.92
CA THR A 457 12.62 4.47 5.11
C THR A 457 12.70 2.98 4.83
N GLY A 458 12.25 2.54 3.66
CA GLY A 458 12.03 1.15 3.36
C GLY A 458 10.99 0.50 4.27
N ALA A 459 10.78 -0.79 4.06
CA ALA A 459 9.95 -1.59 4.94
C ALA A 459 10.69 -1.85 6.27
N PRO A 460 10.15 -1.44 7.42
CA PRO A 460 10.81 -1.71 8.69
C PRO A 460 10.67 -3.19 9.08
N ASP A 461 11.77 -3.80 9.48
CA ASP A 461 11.78 -5.16 10.00
C ASP A 461 10.90 -5.33 11.24
N GLY A 462 10.35 -6.52 11.43
CA GLY A 462 9.46 -6.82 12.56
C GLY A 462 10.10 -6.54 13.93
N TYR A 463 11.43 -6.78 14.10
CA TYR A 463 12.13 -6.47 15.35
C TYR A 463 12.21 -4.96 15.62
N ARG A 464 12.34 -4.11 14.58
CA ARG A 464 12.38 -2.64 14.71
C ARG A 464 11.02 -2.10 15.13
N ILE A 465 9.94 -2.65 14.56
CA ILE A 465 8.57 -2.32 14.96
C ILE A 465 8.33 -2.69 16.41
N PHE A 466 8.76 -3.89 16.81
CA PHE A 466 8.65 -4.33 18.20
C PHE A 466 9.45 -3.42 19.14
N LEU A 467 10.71 -3.11 18.80
CA LEU A 467 11.57 -2.20 19.58
C LEU A 467 10.95 -0.81 19.70
N PHE A 468 10.40 -0.27 18.60
CA PHE A 468 9.73 1.03 18.59
C PHE A 468 8.58 1.08 19.60
N TYR A 469 7.66 0.11 19.55
CA TYR A 469 6.52 0.09 20.46
C TYR A 469 6.91 -0.27 21.90
N ALA A 470 7.93 -1.09 22.11
CA ALA A 470 8.46 -1.39 23.44
C ALA A 470 9.07 -0.14 24.09
N VAL A 471 9.93 0.59 23.37
CA VAL A 471 10.54 1.84 23.85
C VAL A 471 9.47 2.91 24.07
N MET A 472 8.52 3.06 23.14
CA MET A 472 7.40 3.99 23.28
C MET A 472 6.58 3.69 24.55
N SER A 473 6.26 2.41 24.79
CA SER A 473 5.55 1.97 25.98
C SER A 473 6.34 2.30 27.26
N GLY A 474 7.63 2.09 27.27
CA GLY A 474 8.51 2.47 28.38
C GLY A 474 8.48 3.97 28.67
N PHE A 475 8.54 4.82 27.64
CA PHE A 475 8.41 6.26 27.79
C PHE A 475 7.03 6.67 28.32
N LEU A 476 5.93 6.06 27.80
CA LEU A 476 4.58 6.35 28.28
C LEU A 476 4.41 5.99 29.75
N VAL A 477 4.94 4.86 30.21
CA VAL A 477 4.96 4.50 31.64
C VAL A 477 5.74 5.51 32.45
N ALA A 478 6.96 5.87 32.02
CA ALA A 478 7.81 6.84 32.72
C ALA A 478 7.12 8.22 32.82
N PHE A 479 6.51 8.72 31.73
CA PHE A 479 5.74 9.96 31.75
C PHE A 479 4.51 9.88 32.66
N SER A 480 3.80 8.75 32.65
CA SER A 480 2.61 8.54 33.49
C SER A 480 2.97 8.54 34.99
N LEU A 481 4.04 7.84 35.37
CA LEU A 481 4.54 7.81 36.73
C LEU A 481 5.00 9.20 37.20
N LYS A 482 5.72 9.93 36.33
CA LYS A 482 6.15 11.29 36.62
C LYS A 482 4.96 12.24 36.80
N LYS A 483 3.93 12.14 35.92
CA LYS A 483 2.71 12.92 36.02
C LYS A 483 2.01 12.67 37.36
N ARG A 484 1.84 11.41 37.76
CA ARG A 484 1.29 11.02 39.05
C ARG A 484 2.10 11.57 40.22
N ALA A 485 3.44 11.49 40.18
CA ALA A 485 4.31 12.04 41.22
C ALA A 485 4.16 13.57 41.38
N ILE A 486 3.93 14.31 40.29
CA ILE A 486 3.66 15.74 40.34
C ILE A 486 2.27 16.02 40.90
N GLU A 487 1.25 15.26 40.48
CA GLU A 487 -0.12 15.39 41.03
C GLU A 487 -0.19 15.08 42.52
N CYS A 488 0.65 14.20 43.03
CA CYS A 488 0.79 13.88 44.45
C CYS A 488 1.71 14.84 45.23
N GLY A 489 2.23 15.89 44.60
CA GLY A 489 3.12 16.88 45.23
C GLY A 489 4.54 16.37 45.56
N LEU A 490 4.94 15.20 45.08
CA LEU A 490 6.24 14.55 45.33
C LEU A 490 7.37 15.11 44.49
N LYS A 491 7.09 15.86 43.43
CA LYS A 491 8.10 16.48 42.55
C LYS A 491 7.69 17.85 42.06
N GLU A 492 8.65 18.75 41.92
CA GLU A 492 8.45 20.05 41.30
C GLU A 492 8.13 19.95 39.79
N LYS A 493 7.30 20.86 39.34
CA LYS A 493 6.80 20.92 37.95
C LYS A 493 7.82 21.61 37.02
N SER A 494 8.92 20.95 36.68
CA SER A 494 9.87 21.47 35.71
C SER A 494 9.34 21.24 34.27
N GLN A 495 8.81 22.30 33.66
CA GLN A 495 8.30 22.27 32.25
C GLN A 495 9.41 22.00 31.23
N ILE A 496 10.61 22.52 31.47
CA ILE A 496 11.78 22.33 30.61
C ILE A 496 12.13 20.84 30.53
N LEU A 497 12.24 20.18 31.68
CA LEU A 497 12.58 18.76 31.74
C LEU A 497 11.53 17.88 31.04
N TYR A 498 10.24 18.25 31.11
CA TYR A 498 9.17 17.55 30.37
C TYR A 498 9.31 17.71 28.84
N SER A 499 9.66 18.92 28.39
CA SER A 499 9.85 19.21 26.97
C SER A 499 11.07 18.49 26.43
N VAL A 500 12.19 18.51 27.14
CA VAL A 500 13.40 17.77 26.76
C VAL A 500 13.13 16.26 26.66
N GLN A 501 12.45 15.68 27.64
CA GLN A 501 12.12 14.25 27.60
C GLN A 501 11.24 13.87 26.38
N ARG A 502 10.27 14.72 26.00
CA ARG A 502 9.45 14.49 24.79
C ARG A 502 10.26 14.57 23.51
N VAL A 503 11.15 15.56 23.41
CA VAL A 503 12.05 15.69 22.26
C VAL A 503 12.95 14.46 22.16
N VAL A 504 13.57 14.06 23.28
CA VAL A 504 14.43 12.85 23.33
C VAL A 504 13.63 11.60 22.95
N CYS A 505 12.42 11.42 23.50
CA CYS A 505 11.55 10.30 23.14
C CYS A 505 11.28 10.26 21.63
N THR A 506 10.86 11.40 21.05
CA THR A 506 10.56 11.50 19.62
C THR A 506 11.82 11.22 18.78
N ALA A 507 12.97 11.78 19.16
CA ALA A 507 14.22 11.56 18.45
C ALA A 507 14.69 10.09 18.49
N VAL A 508 14.59 9.44 19.65
CA VAL A 508 14.93 8.01 19.79
C VAL A 508 14.01 7.13 18.95
N LEU A 509 12.70 7.40 18.97
CA LEU A 509 11.74 6.63 18.19
C LEU A 509 11.93 6.83 16.68
N LEU A 510 12.24 8.05 16.24
CA LEU A 510 12.61 8.32 14.84
C LEU A 510 13.92 7.60 14.47
N ALA A 511 14.94 7.65 15.34
CA ALA A 511 16.20 6.96 15.09
C ALA A 511 16.01 5.45 14.90
N ILE A 512 15.13 4.80 15.67
CA ILE A 512 14.82 3.36 15.50
C ILE A 512 14.26 3.08 14.09
N LEU A 513 13.53 3.99 13.48
CA LEU A 513 12.99 3.81 12.14
C LEU A 513 13.96 4.23 11.03
N LEU A 514 14.77 5.25 11.25
CA LEU A 514 15.62 5.86 10.22
C LEU A 514 17.04 5.24 10.17
N VAL A 515 17.61 4.87 11.33
CA VAL A 515 18.96 4.30 11.35
C VAL A 515 18.92 2.82 10.97
N LYS A 516 19.65 2.45 9.92
CA LYS A 516 19.71 1.09 9.41
C LYS A 516 21.14 0.54 9.41
N PRO A 517 21.32 -0.78 9.57
CA PRO A 517 22.60 -1.41 9.29
C PRO A 517 22.94 -1.29 7.81
N LYS A 518 24.24 -1.32 7.48
CA LYS A 518 24.67 -1.43 6.08
C LYS A 518 24.05 -2.67 5.45
N THR A 519 23.56 -2.52 4.23
CA THR A 519 23.00 -3.61 3.45
C THR A 519 24.10 -4.27 2.62
N ALA A 520 24.07 -5.60 2.53
CA ALA A 520 24.98 -6.37 1.69
C ALA A 520 24.66 -6.18 0.19
N ALA A 521 25.58 -6.59 -0.68
CA ALA A 521 25.36 -6.66 -2.12
C ALA A 521 24.10 -7.50 -2.44
N GLN A 522 23.35 -7.08 -3.44
CA GLN A 522 22.07 -7.69 -3.77
C GLN A 522 21.71 -7.48 -5.24
N LEU A 523 21.36 -8.57 -5.93
CA LEU A 523 20.75 -8.55 -7.25
C LEU A 523 19.27 -8.90 -7.13
N ASP A 524 18.41 -8.15 -7.80
CA ASP A 524 16.97 -8.44 -7.94
C ASP A 524 16.57 -8.40 -9.41
N ILE A 525 15.93 -9.48 -9.86
CA ILE A 525 15.24 -9.53 -11.15
C ILE A 525 13.75 -9.40 -10.86
N LEU A 526 13.16 -8.31 -11.27
CA LEU A 526 11.76 -8.02 -11.01
C LEU A 526 10.86 -8.84 -11.94
N ASP A 527 9.73 -9.29 -11.43
CA ASP A 527 8.63 -9.78 -12.27
C ASP A 527 7.91 -8.57 -12.88
N VAL A 528 8.34 -8.18 -14.05
CA VAL A 528 7.72 -7.10 -14.84
C VAL A 528 6.68 -7.62 -15.83
N GLY A 529 6.42 -8.93 -15.85
CA GLY A 529 5.67 -9.58 -16.92
C GLY A 529 6.56 -9.83 -18.12
N GLN A 530 6.13 -9.42 -19.32
CA GLN A 530 6.96 -9.51 -20.54
C GLN A 530 7.82 -8.26 -20.65
N GLY A 531 9.12 -8.38 -20.37
CA GLY A 531 10.10 -7.32 -20.36
C GLY A 531 11.21 -7.55 -19.34
N ASP A 532 12.06 -6.59 -19.12
CA ASP A 532 13.19 -6.64 -18.19
C ASP A 532 13.15 -5.53 -17.16
N GLY A 533 13.57 -5.87 -15.93
CA GLY A 533 13.76 -4.93 -14.83
C GLY A 533 14.75 -5.53 -13.83
N ILE A 534 16.00 -5.06 -13.84
CA ILE A 534 17.09 -5.65 -13.09
C ILE A 534 17.68 -4.58 -12.18
N PHE A 535 17.72 -4.85 -10.90
CA PHE A 535 18.32 -3.98 -9.89
C PHE A 535 19.55 -4.64 -9.30
N TYR A 536 20.64 -3.88 -9.15
CA TYR A 536 21.81 -4.31 -8.41
C TYR A 536 22.28 -3.23 -7.43
N ARG A 537 22.60 -3.66 -6.21
CA ARG A 537 23.26 -2.86 -5.19
C ARG A 537 24.60 -3.47 -4.86
N PHE A 538 25.66 -2.71 -5.06
CA PHE A 538 27.03 -3.08 -4.71
C PHE A 538 27.28 -3.08 -3.21
N GLU A 539 28.34 -3.75 -2.74
CA GLU A 539 28.78 -3.67 -1.34
C GLU A 539 29.15 -2.25 -0.92
N SER A 540 29.59 -1.40 -1.84
CA SER A 540 29.81 0.04 -1.62
C SER A 540 28.53 0.80 -1.24
N GLY A 541 27.36 0.26 -1.59
CA GLY A 541 26.06 0.90 -1.48
C GLY A 541 25.61 1.60 -2.77
N THR A 542 26.42 1.64 -3.81
CA THR A 542 26.05 2.14 -5.14
C THR A 542 24.92 1.30 -5.72
N CYS A 543 23.88 1.94 -6.23
CA CYS A 543 22.69 1.30 -6.77
C CYS A 543 22.61 1.54 -8.28
N ILE A 544 22.38 0.46 -9.02
CA ILE A 544 22.16 0.52 -10.46
C ILE A 544 20.84 -0.15 -10.83
N PHE A 545 20.31 0.24 -11.97
CA PHE A 545 19.15 -0.39 -12.59
C PHE A 545 19.44 -0.66 -14.07
N ILE A 546 19.04 -1.80 -14.59
CA ILE A 546 19.18 -2.15 -16.01
C ILE A 546 17.79 -2.38 -16.56
N ASP A 547 17.43 -1.66 -17.60
CA ASP A 547 16.14 -1.62 -18.25
C ASP A 547 15.01 -1.16 -17.30
N GLY A 548 13.83 -1.70 -17.40
CA GLY A 548 12.70 -1.34 -16.57
C GLY A 548 11.45 -1.07 -17.40
N GLY A 549 11.08 -2.05 -18.21
CA GLY A 549 9.90 -1.94 -19.08
C GLY A 549 9.03 -3.19 -19.06
N SER A 550 7.85 -3.06 -19.65
CA SER A 550 6.90 -4.15 -19.86
C SER A 550 5.98 -3.89 -21.03
N SER A 551 5.73 -4.93 -21.84
CA SER A 551 4.75 -4.86 -22.94
C SER A 551 3.34 -5.26 -22.51
N ASP A 552 3.13 -5.84 -21.32
CA ASP A 552 1.85 -6.33 -20.82
C ASP A 552 1.38 -5.67 -19.51
N ARG A 553 2.28 -5.14 -18.68
CA ARG A 553 1.94 -4.40 -17.47
C ARG A 553 1.94 -2.89 -17.74
N LYS A 554 0.81 -2.24 -17.46
CA LYS A 554 0.69 -0.78 -17.53
C LYS A 554 1.09 -0.15 -16.20
N GLN A 555 1.63 1.07 -16.25
CA GLN A 555 2.08 1.82 -15.08
C GLN A 555 3.09 1.01 -14.25
N LEU A 556 4.07 0.41 -14.94
CA LEU A 556 5.10 -0.43 -14.32
C LEU A 556 5.95 0.37 -13.35
N GLY A 557 6.37 1.58 -13.74
CA GLY A 557 7.14 2.49 -12.90
C GLY A 557 6.42 2.81 -11.61
N GLU A 558 5.15 3.21 -11.68
CA GLU A 558 4.36 3.61 -10.52
C GLU A 558 3.98 2.43 -9.61
N ASN A 559 3.62 1.28 -10.20
CA ASN A 559 3.03 0.17 -9.45
C ASN A 559 4.02 -0.92 -9.03
N VAL A 560 5.19 -1.02 -9.67
CA VAL A 560 6.21 -2.06 -9.41
C VAL A 560 7.56 -1.45 -9.04
N ILE A 561 8.17 -0.65 -9.94
CA ILE A 561 9.55 -0.17 -9.75
C ILE A 561 9.66 0.79 -8.56
N MET A 562 8.86 1.86 -8.54
CA MET A 562 8.89 2.83 -7.45
C MET A 562 8.58 2.22 -6.08
N PRO A 563 7.54 1.37 -5.93
CA PRO A 563 7.31 0.66 -4.67
C PRO A 563 8.46 -0.27 -4.28
N PHE A 564 9.10 -0.96 -5.24
CA PHE A 564 10.26 -1.81 -4.98
C PHE A 564 11.45 -0.97 -4.46
N LEU A 565 11.77 0.14 -5.13
CA LEU A 565 12.86 1.03 -4.72
C LEU A 565 12.61 1.59 -3.31
N LYS A 566 11.40 2.09 -3.05
CA LYS A 566 11.01 2.59 -1.73
C LYS A 566 11.04 1.50 -0.67
N TYR A 567 10.57 0.29 -0.97
CA TYR A 567 10.56 -0.85 -0.04
C TYR A 567 11.98 -1.23 0.40
N ASN A 568 12.92 -1.24 -0.54
CA ASN A 568 14.33 -1.60 -0.30
C ASN A 568 15.20 -0.42 0.17
N ASP A 569 14.59 0.74 0.51
CA ASP A 569 15.30 1.93 1.01
C ASP A 569 16.30 2.52 0.02
N ILE A 570 15.99 2.46 -1.26
CA ILE A 570 16.83 3.06 -2.28
C ILE A 570 16.44 4.54 -2.37
N GLN A 571 17.40 5.43 -2.16
CA GLN A 571 17.16 6.88 -2.18
C GLN A 571 17.37 7.48 -3.57
N SER A 572 18.34 6.92 -4.32
CA SER A 572 18.70 7.31 -5.68
C SER A 572 19.24 6.10 -6.44
N ILE A 573 19.18 6.16 -7.75
CA ILE A 573 19.88 5.26 -8.66
C ILE A 573 21.06 6.00 -9.26
N SER A 574 22.28 5.50 -9.02
CA SER A 574 23.51 6.13 -9.51
C SER A 574 23.65 5.98 -11.02
N TYR A 575 23.32 4.81 -11.56
CA TYR A 575 23.35 4.55 -13.00
C TYR A 575 22.13 3.71 -13.41
N TRP A 576 21.39 4.21 -14.38
CA TRP A 576 20.31 3.46 -15.03
C TRP A 576 20.72 3.11 -16.45
N PHE A 577 21.01 1.85 -16.67
CA PHE A 577 21.41 1.33 -17.98
C PHE A 577 20.18 1.00 -18.80
N VAL A 578 20.20 1.38 -20.07
CA VAL A 578 19.16 1.04 -21.04
C VAL A 578 19.79 0.22 -22.16
N SER A 579 19.35 -1.03 -22.28
CA SER A 579 19.87 -1.95 -23.29
C SER A 579 19.50 -1.50 -24.70
N HIS A 580 18.21 -1.21 -24.93
CA HIS A 580 17.64 -0.67 -26.17
C HIS A 580 16.29 0.01 -25.89
N ALA A 581 15.69 0.67 -26.89
CA ALA A 581 14.56 1.57 -26.71
C ALA A 581 13.18 0.93 -26.92
N ASP A 582 13.05 -0.39 -26.84
CA ASP A 582 11.75 -1.04 -26.96
C ASP A 582 10.93 -0.88 -25.66
N SER A 583 9.60 -0.86 -25.78
CA SER A 583 8.70 -0.53 -24.67
C SER A 583 8.80 -1.48 -23.49
N ASP A 584 9.17 -2.74 -23.72
CA ASP A 584 9.40 -3.76 -22.68
C ASP A 584 10.74 -3.61 -21.94
N HIS A 585 11.53 -2.58 -22.31
CA HIS A 585 12.77 -2.22 -21.63
C HIS A 585 12.74 -0.79 -21.04
N ILE A 586 11.93 0.16 -21.60
CA ILE A 586 11.97 1.56 -21.17
C ILE A 586 10.67 2.12 -20.59
N SER A 587 9.53 1.44 -20.74
CA SER A 587 8.23 2.04 -20.37
C SER A 587 8.15 2.44 -18.90
N GLY A 588 8.66 1.63 -17.98
CA GLY A 588 8.69 1.94 -16.56
C GLY A 588 9.71 3.01 -16.20
N LEU A 589 10.89 3.05 -16.86
CA LEU A 589 11.88 4.12 -16.68
C LEU A 589 11.27 5.48 -17.03
N SER A 590 10.55 5.57 -18.14
CA SER A 590 9.86 6.80 -18.53
C SER A 590 8.91 7.30 -17.44
N GLU A 591 8.15 6.41 -16.81
CA GLU A 591 7.25 6.74 -15.70
C GLU A 591 8.01 7.14 -14.42
N VAL A 592 9.16 6.50 -14.13
CA VAL A 592 10.00 6.85 -12.99
C VAL A 592 10.60 8.24 -13.15
N ILE A 593 11.01 8.63 -14.36
CA ILE A 593 11.47 10.00 -14.68
C ILE A 593 10.34 11.01 -14.42
N ASP A 594 9.11 10.73 -14.89
CA ASP A 594 7.96 11.61 -14.67
C ASP A 594 7.63 11.80 -13.19
N SER A 595 7.86 10.78 -12.38
CA SER A 595 7.61 10.84 -10.93
C SER A 595 8.60 11.75 -10.19
N GLY A 596 9.69 12.19 -10.84
CA GLY A 596 10.76 12.98 -10.23
C GLY A 596 11.62 12.18 -9.24
N TYR A 597 11.68 10.85 -9.38
CA TYR A 597 12.59 10.03 -8.57
C TYR A 597 14.05 10.34 -8.96
N THR A 598 14.95 10.31 -7.97
CA THR A 598 16.35 10.70 -8.19
C THR A 598 17.11 9.62 -8.95
N ILE A 599 17.43 9.91 -10.20
CA ILE A 599 18.36 9.16 -11.05
C ILE A 599 19.53 10.09 -11.33
N GLU A 600 20.75 9.67 -11.07
CA GLU A 600 21.94 10.49 -11.26
C GLU A 600 22.38 10.46 -12.72
N ASN A 601 22.46 9.25 -13.31
CA ASN A 601 22.92 9.05 -14.68
C ASN A 601 22.05 8.03 -15.42
N ILE A 602 21.73 8.31 -16.67
CA ILE A 602 21.20 7.32 -17.61
C ILE A 602 22.32 6.94 -18.59
N VAL A 603 22.58 5.64 -18.72
CA VAL A 603 23.65 5.08 -19.55
C VAL A 603 23.05 4.34 -20.73
N VAL A 604 23.43 4.72 -21.93
CA VAL A 604 22.95 4.12 -23.20
C VAL A 604 24.12 3.81 -24.12
N ALA A 605 23.93 2.84 -25.02
CA ALA A 605 24.92 2.60 -26.06
C ALA A 605 25.08 3.81 -26.98
N GLU A 606 26.31 4.25 -27.26
CA GLU A 606 26.58 5.37 -28.17
C GLU A 606 25.97 5.12 -29.56
N ALA A 607 26.03 3.88 -30.02
CA ALA A 607 25.50 3.47 -31.32
C ALA A 607 23.96 3.54 -31.39
N ALA A 608 23.25 3.32 -30.29
CA ALA A 608 21.78 3.36 -30.21
C ALA A 608 21.21 4.75 -29.85
N ALA A 609 22.05 5.69 -29.41
CA ALA A 609 21.62 6.99 -28.89
C ALA A 609 20.85 7.88 -29.90
N LYS A 610 20.95 7.58 -31.19
CA LYS A 610 20.28 8.34 -32.29
C LYS A 610 18.99 7.68 -32.78
N GLU A 611 18.55 6.62 -32.17
CA GLU A 611 17.24 6.03 -32.46
C GLU A 611 16.13 6.95 -31.94
N GLU A 612 15.05 7.11 -32.71
CA GLU A 612 13.95 8.04 -32.40
C GLU A 612 13.38 7.83 -30.98
N ALA A 613 13.09 6.59 -30.59
CA ALA A 613 12.57 6.28 -29.28
C ALA A 613 13.59 6.51 -28.15
N MET A 614 14.89 6.30 -28.43
CA MET A 614 15.97 6.61 -27.50
C MET A 614 16.15 8.13 -27.36
N GLU A 615 16.12 8.88 -28.46
CA GLU A 615 16.19 10.34 -28.44
C GLU A 615 15.06 10.98 -27.61
N GLU A 616 13.84 10.43 -27.74
CA GLU A 616 12.69 10.88 -26.94
C GLU A 616 12.94 10.66 -25.42
N LEU A 617 13.40 9.47 -25.05
CA LEU A 617 13.74 9.14 -23.66
C LEU A 617 14.86 10.04 -23.12
N LEU A 618 15.93 10.24 -23.90
CA LEU A 618 17.07 11.08 -23.52
C LEU A 618 16.70 12.57 -23.42
N PHE A 619 15.81 13.04 -24.29
CA PHE A 619 15.25 14.38 -24.19
C PHE A 619 14.51 14.59 -22.86
N LYS A 620 13.62 13.64 -22.53
CA LYS A 620 12.89 13.63 -21.27
C LYS A 620 13.80 13.60 -20.04
N ALA A 621 14.85 12.77 -20.08
CA ALA A 621 15.86 12.70 -19.03
C ALA A 621 16.59 14.03 -18.84
N LYS A 622 16.95 14.70 -19.92
CA LYS A 622 17.58 16.04 -19.90
C LYS A 622 16.66 17.09 -19.29
N GLU A 623 15.38 17.10 -19.64
CA GLU A 623 14.41 18.03 -19.04
C GLU A 623 14.26 17.79 -17.52
N ALA A 624 14.38 16.54 -17.09
CA ALA A 624 14.39 16.17 -15.67
C ALA A 624 15.73 16.48 -14.96
N GLY A 625 16.76 16.92 -15.69
CA GLY A 625 18.08 17.25 -15.13
C GLY A 625 18.96 16.04 -14.83
N ILE A 626 18.72 14.91 -15.49
CA ILE A 626 19.48 13.66 -15.35
C ILE A 626 20.67 13.69 -16.33
N ASP A 627 21.85 13.31 -15.87
CA ASP A 627 23.04 13.23 -16.70
C ASP A 627 22.96 12.02 -17.65
N ILE A 628 23.43 12.20 -18.88
CA ILE A 628 23.46 11.16 -19.92
C ILE A 628 24.88 10.73 -20.14
N CYS A 629 25.14 9.43 -19.97
CA CYS A 629 26.42 8.78 -20.26
C CYS A 629 26.28 7.91 -21.50
N LEU A 630 27.12 8.16 -22.49
CA LEU A 630 27.25 7.27 -23.66
C LEU A 630 28.32 6.22 -23.38
N MET A 631 28.05 4.97 -23.69
CA MET A 631 28.94 3.85 -23.43
C MET A 631 29.15 3.05 -24.68
N SER A 632 30.38 2.64 -24.91
CA SER A 632 30.79 1.81 -26.04
C SER A 632 31.62 0.63 -25.54
N LYS A 633 31.77 -0.36 -26.37
CA LYS A 633 32.60 -1.55 -26.11
C LYS A 633 33.97 -1.17 -25.53
N GLY A 634 34.32 -1.80 -24.40
CA GLY A 634 35.56 -1.59 -23.66
C GLY A 634 35.51 -0.49 -22.62
N ASP A 635 34.44 0.31 -22.63
CA ASP A 635 34.24 1.29 -21.55
C ASP A 635 33.80 0.58 -20.25
N SER A 636 34.23 1.12 -19.12
CA SER A 636 33.87 0.60 -17.80
C SER A 636 33.55 1.72 -16.82
N ILE A 637 32.64 1.42 -15.90
CA ILE A 637 32.33 2.25 -14.75
C ILE A 637 32.87 1.52 -13.51
N GLU A 638 33.96 2.03 -12.95
CA GLU A 638 34.53 1.52 -11.70
C GLU A 638 33.73 2.00 -10.50
N ILE A 639 33.34 1.07 -9.65
CA ILE A 639 32.63 1.34 -8.40
C ILE A 639 33.65 1.30 -7.25
N ASN A 640 34.16 2.47 -6.87
CA ASN A 640 35.15 2.57 -5.81
C ASN A 640 34.51 2.33 -4.43
N ASP A 641 35.07 1.42 -3.67
CA ASP A 641 34.74 1.27 -2.25
C ASP A 641 35.11 2.54 -1.47
N ALA A 642 34.15 3.09 -0.74
CA ALA A 642 34.37 4.25 0.13
C ALA A 642 35.40 3.97 1.27
N SER A 643 35.82 2.72 1.43
CA SER A 643 36.78 2.28 2.45
C SER A 643 38.24 2.42 2.05
N GLY A 644 38.56 2.71 0.78
CA GLY A 644 39.93 2.91 0.32
C GLY A 644 40.81 1.65 0.34
N SER A 645 40.25 0.49 0.56
CA SER A 645 40.94 -0.80 0.45
C SER A 645 41.04 -1.22 -1.01
N ARG A 646 42.14 -0.86 -1.67
CA ARG A 646 42.53 -1.49 -2.92
C ARG A 646 42.67 -2.98 -2.71
N GLY A 647 41.87 -3.76 -3.42
CA GLY A 647 42.08 -5.22 -3.57
C GLY A 647 43.52 -5.52 -3.93
N THR A 648 43.95 -6.70 -3.60
CA THR A 648 45.30 -7.21 -4.00
C THR A 648 45.38 -7.21 -5.50
N ALA A 649 46.53 -6.90 -6.07
CA ALA A 649 46.80 -6.60 -7.49
C ALA A 649 46.40 -7.66 -8.54
N ASN A 650 45.51 -8.59 -8.24
CA ASN A 650 45.02 -9.69 -9.08
C ASN A 650 43.49 -9.86 -9.10
N GLU A 651 42.70 -8.94 -8.50
CA GLU A 651 41.25 -8.99 -8.55
C GLU A 651 40.77 -7.99 -9.59
N GLU A 652 39.83 -8.39 -10.45
CA GLU A 652 39.13 -7.48 -11.38
C GLU A 652 38.48 -6.36 -10.54
N ALA A 653 38.60 -5.12 -11.01
CA ALA A 653 38.00 -3.98 -10.31
C ALA A 653 36.48 -4.15 -10.26
N ASP A 654 35.88 -3.90 -9.09
CA ASP A 654 34.43 -3.90 -8.95
C ASP A 654 33.81 -2.84 -9.86
N GLY A 655 32.79 -3.24 -10.64
CA GLY A 655 32.17 -2.31 -11.57
C GLY A 655 31.39 -2.98 -12.69
N ILE A 656 31.19 -2.23 -13.75
CA ILE A 656 30.42 -2.63 -14.92
C ILE A 656 31.22 -2.33 -16.17
N MET A 657 31.38 -3.34 -17.02
CA MET A 657 32.06 -3.23 -18.31
C MET A 657 31.06 -3.41 -19.44
N CYS A 658 31.16 -2.58 -20.48
CA CYS A 658 30.45 -2.73 -21.74
C CYS A 658 31.23 -3.69 -22.65
N LEU A 659 30.63 -4.81 -23.01
CA LEU A 659 31.19 -5.77 -23.94
C LEU A 659 30.77 -5.47 -25.39
N TYR A 660 29.62 -4.81 -25.59
CA TYR A 660 29.03 -4.54 -26.91
C TYR A 660 27.93 -3.45 -26.76
N PRO A 661 27.61 -2.63 -27.79
CA PRO A 661 28.26 -2.54 -29.10
C PRO A 661 29.49 -1.65 -29.09
N GLY A 662 30.34 -1.82 -30.09
CA GLY A 662 31.44 -0.90 -30.40
C GLY A 662 31.00 0.25 -31.30
N PRO A 663 31.84 1.31 -31.45
CA PRO A 663 31.45 2.54 -32.18
C PRO A 663 31.20 2.32 -33.67
N SER A 664 31.72 1.26 -34.23
CA SER A 664 31.61 0.90 -35.66
C SER A 664 30.56 -0.20 -35.93
N ASP A 665 29.97 -0.73 -34.87
CA ASP A 665 28.96 -1.78 -35.04
C ASP A 665 27.66 -1.17 -35.58
N THR A 666 27.08 -1.88 -36.56
CA THR A 666 25.79 -1.54 -37.16
C THR A 666 25.01 -2.83 -37.32
N ALA A 667 23.77 -2.83 -36.90
CA ALA A 667 22.85 -3.93 -37.12
C ALA A 667 21.56 -3.45 -37.80
N LEU A 668 20.93 -4.39 -38.52
CA LEU A 668 19.61 -4.15 -39.13
C LEU A 668 18.48 -4.26 -38.11
N ASP A 669 18.70 -5.04 -37.06
CA ASP A 669 17.75 -5.24 -35.97
C ASP A 669 18.18 -4.41 -34.74
N ARG A 670 17.23 -3.74 -34.11
CA ARG A 670 17.45 -2.95 -32.87
C ARG A 670 17.98 -3.84 -31.74
N ASN A 671 17.46 -5.05 -31.64
CA ASN A 671 17.86 -6.00 -30.61
C ASN A 671 19.35 -6.32 -30.68
N ASP A 672 19.92 -6.37 -31.89
CA ASP A 672 21.34 -6.60 -32.08
C ASP A 672 22.24 -5.38 -31.80
N MET A 673 21.65 -4.26 -31.33
CA MET A 673 22.39 -3.08 -30.86
C MET A 673 22.24 -2.87 -29.32
N CYS A 674 21.74 -3.88 -28.60
CA CYS A 674 21.62 -3.84 -27.15
C CYS A 674 22.97 -3.65 -26.46
N LEU A 675 22.96 -2.89 -25.38
CA LEU A 675 24.08 -2.73 -24.47
C LEU A 675 24.31 -4.05 -23.70
N VAL A 676 25.42 -4.73 -23.95
CA VAL A 676 25.81 -5.97 -23.25
C VAL A 676 26.75 -5.62 -22.11
N LEU A 677 26.35 -5.92 -20.90
CA LEU A 677 27.04 -5.54 -19.67
C LEU A 677 27.56 -6.75 -18.90
N LYS A 678 28.83 -6.72 -18.49
CA LYS A 678 29.39 -7.61 -17.49
C LYS A 678 29.58 -6.84 -16.20
N LEU A 679 28.96 -7.32 -15.12
CA LEU A 679 29.04 -6.76 -13.77
C LEU A 679 29.94 -7.63 -12.92
N THR A 680 30.82 -7.01 -12.12
CA THR A 680 31.71 -7.68 -11.17
C THR A 680 31.62 -6.95 -9.82
N ASP A 681 31.43 -7.70 -8.72
CA ASP A 681 31.40 -7.18 -7.34
C ASP A 681 31.97 -8.25 -6.39
N GLY A 682 33.24 -8.11 -6.02
CA GLY A 682 33.94 -9.08 -5.22
C GLY A 682 34.01 -10.45 -5.88
N ARG A 683 33.26 -11.42 -5.34
CA ARG A 683 33.20 -12.80 -5.88
C ARG A 683 31.98 -13.06 -6.74
N PHE A 684 31.15 -12.06 -6.99
CA PHE A 684 29.97 -12.17 -7.83
C PHE A 684 30.24 -11.59 -9.20
N SER A 685 29.82 -12.30 -10.22
CA SER A 685 29.84 -11.82 -11.59
C SER A 685 28.55 -12.15 -12.31
N GLY A 686 28.05 -11.20 -13.12
CA GLY A 686 26.81 -11.35 -13.87
C GLY A 686 26.91 -10.76 -15.26
N ILE A 687 26.19 -11.35 -16.23
CA ILE A 687 26.09 -10.83 -17.60
C ILE A 687 24.64 -10.55 -17.97
N PHE A 688 24.42 -9.38 -18.61
CA PHE A 688 23.14 -8.85 -19.00
C PHE A 688 23.23 -8.36 -20.45
N GLY A 689 22.61 -9.11 -21.36
CA GLY A 689 22.75 -8.87 -22.80
C GLY A 689 21.53 -8.24 -23.45
N GLY A 690 20.48 -7.90 -22.69
CA GLY A 690 19.23 -7.45 -23.29
C GLY A 690 18.67 -8.51 -24.25
N ASP A 691 18.31 -8.09 -25.46
CA ASP A 691 17.62 -8.92 -26.44
C ASP A 691 18.50 -9.36 -27.63
N ILE A 692 19.85 -9.40 -27.44
CA ILE A 692 20.80 -9.82 -28.49
C ILE A 692 20.46 -11.18 -29.04
N SER A 693 20.74 -11.34 -30.35
CA SER A 693 20.60 -12.61 -31.07
C SER A 693 21.85 -13.50 -30.92
N SER A 694 21.70 -14.76 -31.33
CA SER A 694 22.81 -15.73 -31.36
C SER A 694 23.97 -15.32 -32.29
N GLU A 695 23.75 -14.39 -33.23
CA GLU A 695 24.83 -13.85 -34.09
C GLU A 695 25.73 -12.93 -33.26
N VAL A 696 25.18 -12.06 -32.47
CA VAL A 696 25.96 -11.21 -31.54
C VAL A 696 26.64 -12.04 -30.47
N GLU A 697 25.92 -13.01 -29.85
CA GLU A 697 26.51 -13.96 -28.90
C GLU A 697 27.76 -14.65 -29.46
N LYS A 698 27.70 -15.18 -30.69
CA LYS A 698 28.80 -15.81 -31.35
C LYS A 698 29.99 -14.87 -31.60
N LYS A 699 29.71 -13.60 -31.95
CA LYS A 699 30.73 -12.55 -32.04
C LYS A 699 31.48 -12.38 -30.75
N LEU A 700 30.73 -12.24 -29.62
CA LEU A 700 31.29 -12.05 -28.29
C LEU A 700 32.09 -13.27 -27.82
N VAL A 701 31.62 -14.50 -28.09
CA VAL A 701 32.35 -15.72 -27.76
C VAL A 701 33.70 -15.78 -28.51
N ASN A 702 33.70 -15.47 -29.80
CA ASN A 702 34.95 -15.44 -30.58
C ASN A 702 35.94 -14.38 -30.12
N GLU A 703 35.45 -13.32 -29.49
CA GLU A 703 36.30 -12.22 -29.12
C GLU A 703 36.83 -12.34 -27.68
N TYR A 704 35.98 -12.71 -26.72
CA TYR A 704 36.32 -12.74 -25.31
C TYR A 704 36.60 -14.14 -24.75
N GLY A 705 36.08 -15.21 -25.41
CA GLY A 705 36.32 -16.60 -24.99
C GLY A 705 36.02 -16.82 -23.50
N ASP A 706 37.02 -17.33 -22.76
CA ASP A 706 36.91 -17.68 -21.34
C ASP A 706 36.70 -16.46 -20.42
N GLU A 707 36.98 -15.24 -20.86
CA GLU A 707 36.74 -14.01 -20.09
C GLU A 707 35.23 -13.72 -19.89
N LEU A 708 34.37 -14.42 -20.64
CA LEU A 708 32.91 -14.33 -20.50
C LEU A 708 32.37 -15.06 -19.26
N SER A 709 33.14 -15.93 -18.63
CA SER A 709 32.66 -16.74 -17.51
C SER A 709 32.05 -15.89 -16.38
N VAL A 710 30.85 -16.28 -15.90
CA VAL A 710 30.10 -15.57 -14.87
C VAL A 710 29.30 -16.52 -13.97
N ASP A 711 28.98 -16.07 -12.76
CA ASP A 711 28.11 -16.80 -11.83
C ASP A 711 26.63 -16.74 -12.23
N PHE A 712 26.20 -15.61 -12.79
CA PHE A 712 24.80 -15.31 -13.08
C PHE A 712 24.61 -14.83 -14.51
N TYR A 713 23.61 -15.38 -15.17
CA TYR A 713 23.22 -15.03 -16.53
C TYR A 713 21.74 -14.61 -16.58
N LYS A 714 21.43 -13.44 -17.12
CA LYS A 714 20.09 -13.10 -17.51
C LYS A 714 19.86 -13.60 -18.94
N ALA A 715 18.96 -14.56 -19.11
CA ALA A 715 18.70 -15.15 -20.42
C ALA A 715 18.31 -14.08 -21.45
N ASN A 716 19.07 -13.99 -22.54
CA ASN A 716 18.87 -13.00 -23.59
C ASN A 716 17.49 -13.16 -24.23
N HIS A 717 16.89 -12.03 -24.60
CA HIS A 717 15.63 -11.94 -25.34
C HIS A 717 14.52 -12.80 -24.69
N HIS A 718 14.43 -12.73 -23.35
CA HIS A 718 13.43 -13.42 -22.53
C HIS A 718 13.37 -14.94 -22.73
N GLY A 719 14.47 -15.57 -23.16
CA GLY A 719 14.52 -16.98 -23.48
C GLY A 719 14.00 -17.31 -24.90
N SER A 720 14.22 -16.42 -25.87
CA SER A 720 13.93 -16.66 -27.29
C SER A 720 14.71 -17.83 -27.83
N LYS A 721 14.13 -18.57 -28.78
CA LYS A 721 14.85 -19.65 -29.50
C LYS A 721 16.03 -19.16 -30.32
N TYR A 722 16.05 -17.87 -30.68
CA TYR A 722 17.10 -17.22 -31.45
C TYR A 722 18.25 -16.64 -30.62
N SER A 723 18.22 -16.84 -29.30
CA SER A 723 19.20 -16.35 -28.32
C SER A 723 19.58 -17.48 -27.39
N SER A 724 20.54 -17.24 -26.47
CA SER A 724 21.08 -18.25 -25.54
C SER A 724 21.61 -19.48 -26.27
N SER A 725 22.50 -19.24 -27.22
CA SER A 725 23.14 -20.32 -28.04
C SER A 725 24.00 -21.22 -27.15
N ALA A 726 24.25 -22.48 -27.63
CA ALA A 726 25.05 -23.46 -26.89
C ALA A 726 26.46 -22.94 -26.61
N ASP A 727 27.11 -22.39 -27.65
CA ASP A 727 28.49 -21.84 -27.56
C ASP A 727 28.55 -20.67 -26.54
N TRP A 728 27.49 -19.83 -26.50
CA TRP A 728 27.37 -18.73 -25.54
C TRP A 728 27.26 -19.24 -24.10
N ILE A 729 26.36 -20.21 -23.88
CA ILE A 729 26.13 -20.77 -22.54
C ILE A 729 27.37 -21.54 -22.06
N GLU A 730 28.08 -22.24 -22.96
CA GLU A 730 29.34 -22.92 -22.63
C GLU A 730 30.43 -21.93 -22.23
N ALA A 731 30.60 -20.82 -22.95
CA ALA A 731 31.58 -19.77 -22.65
C ALA A 731 31.24 -19.06 -21.32
N LEU A 732 29.98 -18.79 -21.06
CA LEU A 732 29.54 -18.19 -19.81
C LEU A 732 29.68 -19.12 -18.62
N SER A 733 29.44 -20.40 -18.80
CA SER A 733 29.42 -21.44 -17.78
C SER A 733 28.66 -21.02 -16.48
N PRO A 734 27.44 -20.47 -16.59
CA PRO A 734 26.77 -19.83 -15.47
C PRO A 734 26.23 -20.86 -14.50
N ARG A 735 26.35 -20.56 -13.21
CA ARG A 735 25.72 -21.36 -12.15
C ARG A 735 24.19 -21.14 -12.13
N TRP A 736 23.75 -19.93 -12.44
CA TRP A 736 22.37 -19.50 -12.35
C TRP A 736 21.96 -18.75 -13.61
N ALA A 737 20.76 -19.05 -14.12
CA ALA A 737 20.15 -18.27 -15.20
C ALA A 737 18.76 -17.78 -14.78
N ALA A 738 18.47 -16.50 -14.99
CA ALA A 738 17.13 -15.94 -14.81
C ALA A 738 16.45 -15.70 -16.14
N VAL A 739 15.21 -16.14 -16.26
CA VAL A 739 14.35 -15.90 -17.42
C VAL A 739 13.22 -14.96 -16.99
N SER A 740 13.22 -13.75 -17.53
CA SER A 740 12.20 -12.74 -17.30
C SER A 740 11.18 -12.78 -18.43
N CYS A 741 9.97 -13.28 -18.18
CA CYS A 741 8.89 -13.33 -19.16
C CYS A 741 7.53 -13.49 -18.47
N ALA A 742 6.45 -13.14 -19.18
CA ALA A 742 5.09 -13.41 -18.74
C ALA A 742 4.69 -14.88 -18.94
N ALA A 743 3.86 -15.41 -18.03
CA ALA A 743 3.33 -16.78 -18.13
C ALA A 743 2.47 -16.99 -19.38
N GLU A 744 1.74 -15.97 -19.80
CA GLU A 744 0.97 -15.96 -21.06
C GLU A 744 1.48 -14.79 -21.92
N ASN A 745 2.29 -15.08 -22.92
CA ASN A 745 2.79 -14.09 -23.85
C ASN A 745 2.56 -14.52 -25.30
N ARG A 746 2.47 -13.54 -26.20
CA ARG A 746 2.24 -13.78 -27.63
C ARG A 746 3.49 -14.23 -28.40
N TYR A 747 4.65 -14.17 -27.76
CA TYR A 747 5.94 -14.45 -28.40
C TYR A 747 6.35 -15.90 -28.27
N GLY A 748 5.71 -16.68 -27.39
CA GLY A 748 6.07 -18.06 -27.09
C GLY A 748 7.36 -18.17 -26.27
N HIS A 749 7.66 -17.17 -25.44
CA HIS A 749 8.80 -17.18 -24.53
C HIS A 749 8.42 -17.75 -23.16
N PRO A 750 9.32 -18.47 -22.47
CA PRO A 750 10.59 -18.95 -23.02
C PRO A 750 10.38 -20.10 -24.00
N ALA A 751 11.21 -20.18 -25.02
CA ALA A 751 11.18 -21.27 -25.99
C ALA A 751 11.85 -22.53 -25.42
N ASP A 752 11.27 -23.71 -25.69
CA ASP A 752 11.79 -24.98 -25.18
C ASP A 752 13.25 -25.19 -25.61
N GLU A 753 13.61 -24.80 -26.83
CA GLU A 753 14.96 -24.96 -27.38
C GLU A 753 16.02 -24.16 -26.60
N ALA A 754 15.66 -22.95 -26.09
CA ALA A 754 16.58 -22.17 -25.29
C ALA A 754 16.68 -22.75 -23.87
N MET A 755 15.58 -23.25 -23.32
CA MET A 755 15.58 -23.91 -22.02
C MET A 755 16.34 -25.22 -22.02
N ASP A 756 16.20 -26.04 -23.07
CA ASP A 756 16.95 -27.27 -23.23
C ASP A 756 18.46 -27.01 -23.22
N ARG A 757 18.96 -25.99 -23.95
CA ARG A 757 20.36 -25.59 -23.92
C ARG A 757 20.87 -25.22 -22.53
N LEU A 758 20.09 -24.48 -21.75
CA LEU A 758 20.44 -24.12 -20.38
C LEU A 758 20.42 -25.33 -19.44
N MET A 759 19.48 -26.27 -19.62
CA MET A 759 19.42 -27.52 -18.87
C MET A 759 20.58 -28.45 -19.17
N ASP A 760 20.98 -28.59 -20.44
CA ASP A 760 22.10 -29.37 -20.88
C ASP A 760 23.43 -28.88 -20.27
N ALA A 761 23.56 -27.56 -20.10
CA ALA A 761 24.67 -26.93 -19.39
C ALA A 761 24.62 -27.08 -17.87
N LYS A 762 23.60 -27.76 -17.30
CA LYS A 762 23.37 -27.95 -15.87
C LYS A 762 23.23 -26.65 -15.10
N CYS A 763 22.83 -25.59 -15.76
CA CYS A 763 22.50 -24.31 -15.13
C CYS A 763 21.20 -24.41 -14.35
N ARG A 764 21.15 -23.79 -13.17
CA ARG A 764 19.89 -23.67 -12.43
C ARG A 764 19.08 -22.52 -12.99
N ILE A 765 17.94 -22.84 -13.60
CA ILE A 765 17.07 -21.87 -14.25
C ILE A 765 15.99 -21.38 -13.27
N LEU A 766 15.76 -20.07 -13.27
CA LEU A 766 14.78 -19.38 -12.45
C LEU A 766 13.84 -18.59 -13.37
N TYR A 767 12.54 -18.64 -13.13
CA TYR A 767 11.55 -17.99 -13.98
C TYR A 767 10.76 -16.96 -13.18
N THR A 768 10.74 -15.68 -13.60
CA THR A 768 9.95 -14.65 -12.94
C THR A 768 8.45 -14.97 -12.95
N MET A 769 7.96 -15.59 -14.03
CA MET A 769 6.56 -16.01 -14.17
C MET A 769 6.11 -17.07 -13.13
N GLN A 770 7.06 -17.82 -12.55
CA GLN A 770 6.78 -18.86 -11.54
C GLN A 770 7.12 -18.40 -10.13
N SER A 771 8.28 -17.76 -9.98
CA SER A 771 8.86 -17.40 -8.68
C SER A 771 8.49 -15.98 -8.25
N GLY A 772 7.94 -15.15 -9.14
CA GLY A 772 7.88 -13.71 -8.94
C GLY A 772 9.28 -13.12 -9.00
N GLN A 773 9.57 -12.10 -8.21
CA GLN A 773 10.90 -11.51 -8.07
C GLN A 773 11.93 -12.54 -7.65
N ILE A 774 13.06 -12.57 -8.35
CA ILE A 774 14.23 -13.40 -8.05
C ILE A 774 15.26 -12.53 -7.36
N LYS A 775 15.67 -12.91 -6.15
CA LYS A 775 16.64 -12.17 -5.35
C LYS A 775 17.87 -13.03 -5.07
N TYR A 776 19.05 -12.53 -5.45
CA TYR A 776 20.33 -13.11 -5.09
C TYR A 776 21.03 -12.24 -4.04
N LYS A 777 21.37 -12.81 -2.90
CA LYS A 777 22.01 -12.14 -1.80
C LYS A 777 22.92 -13.12 -1.04
N GLU A 778 24.14 -12.68 -0.72
CA GLU A 778 25.10 -13.47 0.08
C GLU A 778 25.28 -14.91 -0.46
N SER A 779 25.42 -15.06 -1.79
CA SER A 779 25.55 -16.35 -2.48
C SER A 779 24.32 -17.28 -2.37
N THR A 780 23.19 -16.77 -1.93
CA THR A 780 21.93 -17.49 -1.78
C THR A 780 20.85 -16.87 -2.65
N ILE A 781 20.06 -17.71 -3.33
CA ILE A 781 18.87 -17.24 -4.08
C ILE A 781 17.63 -17.40 -3.23
N TYR A 782 16.85 -16.33 -3.22
CA TYR A 782 15.52 -16.26 -2.64
C TYR A 782 14.51 -16.06 -3.76
N GLU A 783 13.51 -16.89 -3.83
CA GLU A 783 12.37 -16.76 -4.71
C GLU A 783 11.20 -16.21 -3.90
N ASN A 784 10.50 -15.22 -4.45
CA ASN A 784 9.33 -14.64 -3.75
C ASN A 784 8.10 -15.53 -3.93
N ASN A 785 8.27 -16.86 -3.72
CA ASN A 785 7.19 -17.84 -3.77
C ASN A 785 6.18 -17.57 -2.63
N ARG A 786 5.20 -16.74 -2.90
CA ARG A 786 4.00 -16.66 -2.08
C ARG A 786 2.99 -17.68 -2.59
N GLN A 787 3.06 -18.91 -2.04
CA GLN A 787 1.95 -19.86 -2.11
C GLN A 787 0.73 -19.38 -1.30
#